data_cd974f2b01ef3c1da33c17de17d4fe31
#
_entry.id   cd974f2b01ef3c1da33c17de17d4fe31
#
_cell.length_a   1.000
_cell.length_b   1.000
_cell.length_c   1.000
_cell.angle_alpha   90.00
_cell.angle_beta   90.00
_cell.angle_gamma   90.00
#
_symmetry.space_group_name_H-M   'P 1'
#
loop_
_entity.id
_entity.type
_entity.pdbx_description
1 polymer ?
#
loop_
_entity_poly.entity_id
_entity_poly.type
_entity_poly.pdbx_seq_one_letter_code
_entity_poly.pdbx_strand_id
1 'polypeptide(L)'
;MSATPAPVDPSASRKRYGGSWLPKPSLFVSWRPNGIGLQKPNHVMETLRTIWENRGNLRYAWRILSKGVCDGCALGVAGFKDWTIDGLHLCTTRLNLLQVNTARALDPARLADVAALRSLSSTELRALGRLPYPMLRMRGEAGFKRISWERALQVAGSQIKAAGPSRISFFLTARGIMNETYYAIQKVVRFLGTNDVDNAARICHAPSTGALKHGIGYGATTVSYRDVIESDLIILFGSNVANAQPVFMKYLHLAKKRGAKILVVNPYREPGLERYWVPSNADSLLFGTKMADAWVQVAQGGDIAFISAALLRLEELGTLDQQFISEKSAGWSELRAALNGRSIDEYLAMSGASRAELETFCALYGGAKSAVLIWSMGITQQACGSENVAAIVNLGLARGNIGRPGAGLMPIRGHSGVQGGAEMGAYATALPGGLPIESRYTEPLAAAYGFPIAPKSGRSAPQQLDAAERGEIDVLWSVGGNFLETMPDPEAVARTLAKVPLRVHQDIVVSSQMLVDPGEAVLLLPATTRYEVPGGGTETTTERRVAFSPEIPGPRIGEARTEWEVFTQLAQVVDPTRAHLVAFPGGTQQIREEIARIVPSYAGIETLKESGDAIQWGGERLCEGQVFATPDGKAHFATVLPIEATLPAGKLNLSTRRGKQFNSMVWREKDPLNGAVRSDILISAADAAARGFVDGAAVRVRSATGEVQAHIKVAPIRAGSVQMHFPEANPLIDGVHRDPISHVPDYNAIVELIPADATA
;
A
#
# COMPACT_ATOMS: atom_id res chain seq x y z
N MET A 1 -19.36 53.55 -6.83
CA MET A 1 -17.97 53.67 -7.31
C MET A 1 -17.24 52.45 -6.84
N SER A 2 -17.12 51.44 -7.69
CA SER A 2 -16.45 50.16 -7.42
C SER A 2 -14.96 50.33 -7.70
N ALA A 3 -14.16 50.12 -6.67
CA ALA A 3 -12.72 50.09 -6.81
C ALA A 3 -12.29 48.71 -7.34
N THR A 4 -11.76 48.68 -8.54
CA THR A 4 -11.12 47.54 -9.16
C THR A 4 -9.84 47.17 -8.36
N PRO A 5 -9.60 45.94 -7.95
CA PRO A 5 -8.34 45.59 -7.31
C PRO A 5 -7.18 45.71 -8.28
N ALA A 6 -6.09 46.34 -7.82
CA ALA A 6 -4.87 46.53 -8.60
C ALA A 6 -4.28 45.16 -9.04
N PRO A 7 -3.66 45.09 -10.23
CA PRO A 7 -3.05 43.86 -10.72
C PRO A 7 -1.84 43.50 -9.85
N VAL A 8 -1.83 42.25 -9.42
CA VAL A 8 -0.72 41.65 -8.66
C VAL A 8 0.52 41.63 -9.54
N ASP A 9 1.55 42.37 -9.14
CA ASP A 9 2.84 42.46 -9.82
C ASP A 9 3.52 41.07 -9.90
N PRO A 10 3.73 40.50 -11.09
CA PRO A 10 4.39 39.22 -11.25
C PRO A 10 5.87 39.22 -10.84
N SER A 11 6.45 40.40 -10.57
CA SER A 11 7.86 40.56 -10.20
C SER A 11 8.12 40.38 -8.70
N ALA A 12 7.10 40.45 -7.85
CA ALA A 12 7.23 40.38 -6.38
C ALA A 12 7.61 39.00 -5.85
N SER A 13 7.52 37.91 -6.63
CA SER A 13 7.90 36.56 -6.21
C SER A 13 9.33 36.15 -6.56
N ARG A 14 10.09 36.98 -7.24
CA ARG A 14 11.53 36.76 -7.44
C ARG A 14 12.34 37.30 -6.28
N LYS A 15 12.30 36.63 -5.13
CA LYS A 15 13.42 36.71 -4.19
C LYS A 15 14.66 36.21 -4.94
N ARG A 16 15.46 37.16 -5.48
CA ARG A 16 16.81 36.88 -5.96
C ARG A 16 17.56 36.21 -4.82
N TYR A 17 17.90 34.95 -4.98
CA TYR A 17 18.91 34.34 -4.14
C TYR A 17 20.16 35.17 -4.29
N GLY A 18 20.58 35.84 -3.22
CA GLY A 18 21.73 36.72 -3.19
C GLY A 18 22.93 36.03 -3.82
N GLY A 19 23.62 36.71 -4.67
CA GLY A 19 24.63 36.22 -5.58
C GLY A 19 25.86 35.64 -4.92
N SER A 20 25.88 34.34 -4.71
CA SER A 20 27.11 33.57 -4.82
C SER A 20 26.96 32.66 -6.04
N TRP A 21 27.86 32.74 -6.97
CA TRP A 21 27.96 31.89 -8.15
C TRP A 21 28.30 30.42 -7.78
N LEU A 22 28.54 30.14 -6.51
CA LEU A 22 28.77 28.78 -6.02
C LEU A 22 27.42 28.13 -5.69
N PRO A 23 27.12 26.97 -6.29
CA PRO A 23 25.91 26.22 -5.96
C PRO A 23 25.91 25.92 -4.47
N LYS A 24 24.72 26.01 -3.83
CA LYS A 24 24.58 25.70 -2.40
C LYS A 24 25.18 24.34 -2.10
N PRO A 25 25.88 24.15 -0.98
CA PRO A 25 26.47 22.85 -0.61
C PRO A 25 25.48 21.68 -0.68
N SER A 26 24.20 21.94 -0.43
CA SER A 26 23.12 20.96 -0.55
C SER A 26 22.87 20.40 -1.96
N LEU A 27 23.42 21.04 -3.00
CA LEU A 27 23.34 20.58 -4.40
C LEU A 27 24.53 19.69 -4.79
N PHE A 28 25.57 19.62 -3.98
CA PHE A 28 26.72 18.73 -4.26
C PHE A 28 26.35 17.27 -4.02
N VAL A 29 26.89 16.41 -4.85
CA VAL A 29 26.71 14.96 -4.71
C VAL A 29 27.29 14.48 -3.38
N SER A 30 26.49 13.82 -2.59
CA SER A 30 26.98 13.15 -1.38
C SER A 30 27.92 12.00 -1.75
N TRP A 31 28.98 11.80 -0.96
CA TRP A 31 29.77 10.57 -1.00
C TRP A 31 29.00 9.34 -0.52
N ARG A 32 27.89 9.55 0.18
CA ARG A 32 26.97 8.46 0.58
C ARG A 32 26.11 8.07 -0.63
N PRO A 33 25.76 6.78 -0.78
CA PRO A 33 24.93 6.30 -1.89
C PRO A 33 23.62 7.05 -2.03
N ASN A 34 22.99 7.39 -0.90
CA ASN A 34 21.76 8.16 -0.86
C ASN A 34 22.06 9.54 -0.26
N GLY A 35 21.61 10.59 -0.91
CA GLY A 35 21.60 11.93 -0.32
C GLY A 35 20.71 11.97 0.92
N ILE A 36 20.80 13.03 1.69
CA ILE A 36 19.94 13.28 2.86
C ILE A 36 19.18 14.57 2.62
N GLY A 37 17.87 14.53 2.75
CA GLY A 37 17.01 15.70 2.54
C GLY A 37 17.15 16.25 1.11
N LEU A 38 17.55 17.50 0.98
CA LEU A 38 17.74 18.17 -0.32
C LEU A 38 19.12 17.93 -0.95
N GLN A 39 19.95 17.10 -0.34
CA GLN A 39 21.27 16.77 -0.88
C GLN A 39 21.12 15.82 -2.08
N LYS A 40 21.87 16.08 -3.15
CA LYS A 40 21.84 15.25 -4.35
C LYS A 40 22.32 13.82 -4.04
N PRO A 41 21.54 12.77 -4.37
CA PRO A 41 21.95 11.39 -4.21
C PRO A 41 23.13 11.03 -5.12
N ASN A 42 23.98 10.11 -4.66
CA ASN A 42 25.00 9.50 -5.52
C ASN A 42 24.49 8.18 -6.12
N HIS A 43 23.75 8.26 -7.21
CA HIS A 43 23.16 7.10 -7.88
C HIS A 43 24.21 6.09 -8.40
N VAL A 44 25.42 6.55 -8.72
CA VAL A 44 26.51 5.67 -9.13
C VAL A 44 26.94 4.78 -7.96
N MET A 45 27.17 5.38 -6.80
CA MET A 45 27.52 4.62 -5.59
C MET A 45 26.39 3.70 -5.13
N GLU A 46 25.12 4.12 -5.26
CA GLU A 46 23.96 3.29 -4.98
C GLU A 46 23.93 2.06 -5.90
N THR A 47 24.17 2.26 -7.18
CA THR A 47 24.25 1.16 -8.18
C THR A 47 25.42 0.21 -7.89
N LEU A 48 26.63 0.73 -7.63
CA LEU A 48 27.78 -0.08 -7.29
C LEU A 48 27.56 -0.91 -6.02
N ARG A 49 26.97 -0.30 -4.99
CA ARG A 49 26.58 -1.01 -3.77
C ARG A 49 25.60 -2.15 -4.06
N THR A 50 24.59 -1.91 -4.87
CA THR A 50 23.60 -2.93 -5.23
C THR A 50 24.23 -4.07 -6.03
N ILE A 51 25.15 -3.77 -6.96
CA ILE A 51 25.91 -4.79 -7.67
C ILE A 51 26.69 -5.65 -6.67
N TRP A 52 27.36 -5.02 -5.72
CA TRP A 52 28.12 -5.73 -4.68
C TRP A 52 27.22 -6.60 -3.80
N GLU A 53 26.06 -6.11 -3.38
CA GLU A 53 25.08 -6.87 -2.58
C GLU A 53 24.56 -8.10 -3.33
N ASN A 54 24.46 -8.04 -4.65
CA ASN A 54 23.99 -9.14 -5.52
C ASN A 54 25.13 -9.95 -6.18
N ARG A 55 26.41 -9.75 -5.78
CA ARG A 55 27.58 -10.36 -6.43
C ARG A 55 27.57 -11.88 -6.52
N GLY A 56 26.81 -12.52 -5.61
CA GLY A 56 26.67 -13.98 -5.61
C GLY A 56 25.89 -14.53 -6.81
N ASN A 57 25.08 -13.69 -7.48
CA ASN A 57 24.23 -14.14 -8.59
C ASN A 57 23.87 -13.01 -9.59
N LEU A 58 24.88 -12.29 -10.08
CA LEU A 58 24.70 -11.13 -10.96
C LEU A 58 23.96 -11.46 -12.26
N ARG A 59 24.19 -12.66 -12.83
CA ARG A 59 23.50 -13.06 -14.07
C ARG A 59 22.00 -13.20 -13.87
N TYR A 60 21.59 -13.75 -12.74
CA TYR A 60 20.18 -13.88 -12.40
C TYR A 60 19.54 -12.51 -12.10
N ALA A 61 20.22 -11.69 -11.30
CA ALA A 61 19.82 -10.32 -11.05
C ALA A 61 19.59 -9.52 -12.34
N TRP A 62 20.52 -9.64 -13.30
CA TRP A 62 20.39 -8.98 -14.61
C TRP A 62 19.22 -9.50 -15.44
N ARG A 63 18.97 -10.82 -15.45
CA ARG A 63 17.82 -11.40 -16.14
C ARG A 63 16.49 -10.90 -15.55
N ILE A 64 16.39 -10.83 -14.22
CA ILE A 64 15.22 -10.26 -13.55
C ILE A 64 15.04 -8.79 -13.94
N LEU A 65 16.10 -7.98 -13.88
CA LEU A 65 16.04 -6.56 -14.23
C LEU A 65 15.66 -6.32 -15.68
N SER A 66 16.09 -7.16 -16.60
CA SER A 66 15.89 -6.96 -18.04
C SER A 66 14.56 -7.50 -18.55
N LYS A 67 13.98 -8.54 -17.92
CA LYS A 67 12.81 -9.25 -18.43
C LYS A 67 11.62 -9.31 -17.45
N GLY A 68 11.89 -9.30 -16.12
CA GLY A 68 10.85 -9.46 -15.12
C GLY A 68 10.02 -8.20 -14.95
N VAL A 69 8.73 -8.34 -14.63
CA VAL A 69 7.91 -7.24 -14.12
C VAL A 69 8.27 -6.99 -12.66
N CYS A 70 8.46 -5.72 -12.27
CA CYS A 70 8.89 -5.38 -10.92
C CYS A 70 7.82 -5.69 -9.88
N ASP A 71 8.17 -6.43 -8.85
CA ASP A 71 7.32 -6.80 -7.72
C ASP A 71 7.34 -5.79 -6.56
N GLY A 72 8.03 -4.66 -6.74
CA GLY A 72 8.26 -3.69 -5.65
C GLY A 72 7.05 -2.86 -5.27
N CYS A 73 6.30 -2.38 -6.24
CA CYS A 73 5.11 -1.56 -6.04
C CYS A 73 4.11 -1.76 -7.18
N ALA A 74 2.90 -1.24 -7.00
CA ALA A 74 1.79 -1.39 -7.95
C ALA A 74 1.94 -0.61 -9.27
N LEU A 75 3.13 -0.11 -9.61
CA LEU A 75 3.36 0.53 -10.90
C LEU A 75 3.86 -0.44 -11.99
N GLY A 76 4.40 -1.60 -11.63
CA GLY A 76 4.58 -2.73 -12.54
C GLY A 76 5.46 -2.48 -13.75
N VAL A 77 6.67 -1.94 -13.59
CA VAL A 77 7.60 -1.70 -14.71
C VAL A 77 8.15 -3.02 -15.24
N ALA A 78 8.05 -3.28 -16.55
CA ALA A 78 8.57 -4.47 -17.21
C ALA A 78 10.00 -4.25 -17.70
N GLY A 79 10.95 -5.00 -17.17
CA GLY A 79 12.37 -4.77 -17.48
C GLY A 79 12.76 -3.33 -17.11
N PHE A 80 13.37 -2.62 -18.06
CA PHE A 80 13.69 -1.20 -17.98
C PHE A 80 12.73 -0.33 -18.79
N LYS A 81 11.62 -0.89 -19.24
CA LYS A 81 10.66 -0.22 -20.11
C LYS A 81 9.34 -0.01 -19.39
N ASP A 82 8.59 0.91 -19.89
CA ASP A 82 7.26 1.27 -19.44
C ASP A 82 6.34 1.33 -20.66
N TRP A 83 5.04 1.14 -20.47
CA TRP A 83 4.04 1.20 -21.54
C TRP A 83 3.60 2.61 -21.90
N THR A 84 3.91 3.59 -21.02
CA THR A 84 3.41 4.96 -21.11
C THR A 84 4.49 5.91 -21.63
N ILE A 85 5.76 5.67 -21.27
CA ILE A 85 6.87 6.58 -21.54
C ILE A 85 8.04 5.86 -22.22
N ASP A 86 8.66 6.51 -23.18
CA ASP A 86 9.83 6.01 -23.87
C ASP A 86 11.11 6.07 -23.05
N GLY A 87 12.08 5.25 -23.45
CA GLY A 87 13.43 5.21 -22.90
C GLY A 87 13.52 4.44 -21.58
N LEU A 88 14.66 4.65 -20.91
CA LEU A 88 14.96 3.95 -19.67
C LEU A 88 14.04 4.39 -18.53
N HIS A 89 13.41 3.42 -17.88
CA HIS A 89 12.61 3.61 -16.69
C HIS A 89 13.22 2.83 -15.51
N LEU A 90 14.01 3.53 -14.69
CA LEU A 90 14.77 2.93 -13.59
C LEU A 90 14.29 3.44 -12.23
N CYS A 91 14.03 2.50 -11.34
CA CYS A 91 13.81 2.74 -9.92
C CYS A 91 14.98 2.16 -9.11
N THR A 92 15.67 2.97 -8.31
CA THR A 92 16.79 2.51 -7.47
C THR A 92 16.32 1.55 -6.37
N THR A 93 15.07 1.69 -5.89
CA THR A 93 14.49 0.74 -4.93
C THR A 93 14.35 -0.66 -5.51
N ARG A 94 14.04 -0.81 -6.82
CA ARG A 94 14.00 -2.11 -7.49
C ARG A 94 15.35 -2.84 -7.40
N LEU A 95 16.45 -2.11 -7.48
CA LEU A 95 17.78 -2.70 -7.35
C LEU A 95 17.99 -3.34 -5.96
N ASN A 96 17.47 -2.70 -4.91
CA ASN A 96 17.56 -3.25 -3.55
C ASN A 96 16.68 -4.51 -3.36
N LEU A 97 15.57 -4.64 -4.10
CA LEU A 97 14.68 -5.79 -4.02
C LEU A 97 15.29 -7.08 -4.59
N LEU A 98 16.28 -6.96 -5.48
CA LEU A 98 16.95 -8.13 -6.08
C LEU A 98 17.57 -9.05 -5.03
N GLN A 99 17.98 -8.50 -3.89
CA GLN A 99 18.66 -9.26 -2.83
C GLN A 99 17.83 -10.45 -2.33
N VAL A 100 16.49 -10.32 -2.24
CA VAL A 100 15.62 -11.43 -1.85
C VAL A 100 15.68 -12.57 -2.89
N ASN A 101 15.71 -12.21 -4.17
CA ASN A 101 15.72 -13.17 -5.27
C ASN A 101 17.10 -13.85 -5.44
N THR A 102 18.18 -13.15 -5.10
CA THR A 102 19.56 -13.64 -5.26
C THR A 102 20.12 -14.26 -3.98
N ALA A 103 19.40 -14.18 -2.87
CA ALA A 103 19.80 -14.76 -1.58
C ALA A 103 19.98 -16.28 -1.67
N ARG A 104 20.93 -16.79 -0.88
CA ARG A 104 21.20 -18.21 -0.76
C ARG A 104 20.15 -18.92 0.08
N ALA A 105 20.14 -20.25 0.03
CA ALA A 105 19.37 -21.06 0.97
C ALA A 105 19.83 -20.77 2.41
N LEU A 106 18.87 -20.65 3.32
CA LEU A 106 19.10 -20.63 4.75
C LEU A 106 19.62 -22.00 5.20
N ASP A 107 20.62 -21.98 6.09
CA ASP A 107 21.06 -23.21 6.79
C ASP A 107 19.98 -23.63 7.80
N PRO A 108 19.32 -24.80 7.62
CA PRO A 108 18.26 -25.25 8.52
C PRO A 108 18.69 -25.39 9.99
N ALA A 109 19.99 -25.63 10.24
CA ALA A 109 20.52 -25.73 11.60
C ALA A 109 20.32 -24.41 12.40
N ARG A 110 20.23 -23.25 11.72
CA ARG A 110 19.93 -21.96 12.35
C ARG A 110 18.53 -21.90 12.98
N LEU A 111 17.61 -22.73 12.53
CA LEU A 111 16.23 -22.79 13.05
C LEU A 111 16.05 -23.85 14.16
N ALA A 112 17.11 -24.56 14.54
CA ALA A 112 17.05 -25.57 15.59
C ALA A 112 16.84 -24.97 17.01
N ASP A 113 17.14 -23.68 17.20
CA ASP A 113 16.87 -22.92 18.41
C ASP A 113 16.23 -21.57 18.06
N VAL A 114 14.92 -21.47 18.30
CA VAL A 114 14.14 -20.26 18.03
C VAL A 114 14.45 -19.14 19.04
N ALA A 115 14.85 -19.46 20.27
CA ALA A 115 15.15 -18.45 21.29
C ALA A 115 16.32 -17.56 20.85
N ALA A 116 17.33 -18.12 20.22
CA ALA A 116 18.47 -17.38 19.69
C ALA A 116 18.10 -16.41 18.54
N LEU A 117 16.96 -16.63 17.88
CA LEU A 117 16.49 -15.81 16.75
C LEU A 117 15.56 -14.67 17.17
N ARG A 118 14.94 -14.74 18.33
CA ARG A 118 13.94 -13.73 18.78
C ARG A 118 14.52 -12.34 18.99
N SER A 119 15.81 -12.23 19.27
CA SER A 119 16.51 -10.96 19.42
C SER A 119 16.93 -10.32 18.10
N LEU A 120 16.83 -11.07 16.98
CA LEU A 120 17.22 -10.59 15.67
C LEU A 120 16.16 -9.64 15.08
N SER A 121 16.63 -8.55 14.50
CA SER A 121 15.81 -7.64 13.73
C SER A 121 15.29 -8.33 12.46
N SER A 122 14.25 -7.79 11.85
CA SER A 122 13.73 -8.30 10.56
C SER A 122 14.77 -8.27 9.45
N THR A 123 15.71 -7.32 9.48
CA THR A 123 16.85 -7.30 8.54
C THR A 123 17.76 -8.51 8.74
N GLU A 124 18.08 -8.84 9.98
CA GLU A 124 18.96 -9.97 10.32
C GLU A 124 18.27 -11.31 10.04
N LEU A 125 16.97 -11.46 10.35
CA LEU A 125 16.20 -12.65 10.02
C LEU A 125 16.20 -12.92 8.50
N ARG A 126 16.01 -11.90 7.67
CA ARG A 126 16.07 -12.03 6.21
C ARG A 126 17.47 -12.35 5.70
N ALA A 127 18.51 -11.82 6.36
CA ALA A 127 19.89 -12.09 6.00
C ALA A 127 20.31 -13.55 6.24
N LEU A 128 19.54 -14.31 7.02
CA LEU A 128 19.75 -15.76 7.18
C LEU A 128 19.62 -16.52 5.85
N GLY A 129 18.83 -15.99 4.90
CA GLY A 129 18.60 -16.60 3.60
C GLY A 129 17.17 -17.08 3.38
N ARG A 130 16.97 -17.76 2.25
CA ARG A 130 15.66 -18.27 1.81
C ARG A 130 15.38 -19.65 2.41
N LEU A 131 14.15 -19.87 2.84
CA LEU A 131 13.68 -21.16 3.35
C LEU A 131 13.84 -22.26 2.29
N PRO A 132 14.59 -23.35 2.58
CA PRO A 132 14.86 -24.37 1.57
C PRO A 132 13.95 -25.59 1.65
N TYR A 133 13.39 -25.92 2.82
CA TYR A 133 12.66 -27.14 3.07
C TYR A 133 11.43 -26.91 3.95
N PRO A 134 10.38 -27.77 3.88
CA PRO A 134 9.33 -27.80 4.88
C PRO A 134 9.92 -28.10 6.27
N MET A 135 9.46 -27.38 7.28
CA MET A 135 9.94 -27.53 8.66
C MET A 135 8.78 -27.46 9.64
N LEU A 136 8.83 -28.25 10.69
CA LEU A 136 7.81 -28.33 11.72
C LEU A 136 8.40 -28.08 13.10
N ARG A 137 7.69 -27.30 13.93
CA ARG A 137 7.97 -27.11 15.35
C ARG A 137 6.71 -27.41 16.14
N MET A 138 6.78 -28.40 17.04
CA MET A 138 5.71 -28.73 17.97
C MET A 138 5.82 -27.90 19.24
N ARG A 139 4.72 -27.79 19.99
CA ARG A 139 4.72 -27.21 21.34
C ARG A 139 5.79 -27.88 22.23
N GLY A 140 6.60 -27.04 22.90
CA GLY A 140 7.68 -27.48 23.76
C GLY A 140 8.99 -27.82 23.06
N GLU A 141 9.05 -27.82 21.73
CA GLU A 141 10.32 -27.97 20.99
C GLU A 141 11.08 -26.64 20.92
N ALA A 142 12.41 -26.71 21.07
CA ALA A 142 13.28 -25.55 21.03
C ALA A 142 13.29 -24.87 19.66
N GLY A 143 13.16 -25.62 18.57
CA GLY A 143 13.22 -25.12 17.21
C GLY A 143 12.55 -26.02 16.18
N PHE A 144 12.77 -25.68 14.91
CA PHE A 144 12.16 -26.37 13.78
C PHE A 144 12.99 -27.56 13.33
N LYS A 145 12.30 -28.64 12.91
CA LYS A 145 12.88 -29.84 12.31
C LYS A 145 12.42 -29.96 10.87
N ARG A 146 13.33 -30.29 9.95
CA ARG A 146 12.98 -30.58 8.56
C ARG A 146 12.06 -31.80 8.48
N ILE A 147 11.02 -31.70 7.64
CA ILE A 147 10.11 -32.80 7.29
C ILE A 147 9.98 -32.87 5.77
N SER A 148 9.37 -33.95 5.25
CA SER A 148 9.03 -34.05 3.83
C SER A 148 7.80 -33.21 3.49
N TRP A 149 7.64 -32.82 2.21
CA TRP A 149 6.43 -32.16 1.72
C TRP A 149 5.17 -33.00 1.94
N GLU A 150 5.26 -34.30 1.74
CA GLU A 150 4.15 -35.21 2.00
C GLU A 150 3.69 -35.13 3.47
N ARG A 151 4.64 -35.19 4.42
CA ARG A 151 4.33 -35.04 5.84
C ARG A 151 3.75 -33.69 6.17
N ALA A 152 4.27 -32.63 5.56
CA ALA A 152 3.78 -31.27 5.76
C ALA A 152 2.32 -31.12 5.30
N LEU A 153 2.00 -31.60 4.10
CA LEU A 153 0.64 -31.58 3.56
C LEU A 153 -0.32 -32.48 4.35
N GLN A 154 0.13 -33.63 4.85
CA GLN A 154 -0.66 -34.48 5.75
C GLN A 154 -0.98 -33.77 7.06
N VAL A 155 -0.01 -33.11 7.70
CA VAL A 155 -0.24 -32.37 8.95
C VAL A 155 -1.29 -31.27 8.71
N ALA A 156 -1.09 -30.43 7.69
CA ALA A 156 -2.01 -29.35 7.37
C ALA A 156 -3.41 -29.88 6.97
N GLY A 157 -3.48 -30.85 6.06
CA GLY A 157 -4.74 -31.38 5.56
C GLY A 157 -5.56 -32.12 6.64
N SER A 158 -4.90 -32.86 7.54
CA SER A 158 -5.57 -33.52 8.65
C SER A 158 -6.18 -32.52 9.62
N GLN A 159 -5.45 -31.45 9.97
CA GLN A 159 -5.96 -30.41 10.86
C GLN A 159 -7.10 -29.61 10.21
N ILE A 160 -7.01 -29.32 8.92
CA ILE A 160 -8.10 -28.66 8.17
C ILE A 160 -9.37 -29.52 8.18
N LYS A 161 -9.24 -30.82 7.95
CA LYS A 161 -10.38 -31.76 8.03
C LYS A 161 -11.00 -31.79 9.44
N ALA A 162 -10.18 -31.86 10.47
CA ALA A 162 -10.63 -31.90 11.86
C ALA A 162 -11.31 -30.63 12.32
N ALA A 163 -10.75 -29.48 11.92
CA ALA A 163 -11.27 -28.16 12.26
C ALA A 163 -12.60 -27.82 11.58
N GLY A 164 -12.75 -28.23 10.32
CA GLY A 164 -13.89 -27.87 9.48
C GLY A 164 -13.87 -26.40 8.99
N PRO A 165 -14.77 -26.07 8.04
CA PRO A 165 -14.69 -24.81 7.28
C PRO A 165 -14.79 -23.52 8.11
N SER A 166 -15.46 -23.55 9.26
CA SER A 166 -15.67 -22.36 10.11
C SER A 166 -14.48 -21.99 10.98
N ARG A 167 -13.52 -22.90 11.14
CA ARG A 167 -12.37 -22.77 12.06
C ARG A 167 -11.03 -22.69 11.33
N ILE A 168 -11.05 -22.48 10.01
CA ILE A 168 -9.85 -22.30 9.18
C ILE A 168 -9.85 -20.91 8.56
N SER A 169 -8.69 -20.26 8.52
CA SER A 169 -8.53 -18.94 7.94
C SER A 169 -7.23 -18.83 7.14
N PHE A 170 -7.28 -18.05 6.05
CA PHE A 170 -6.17 -17.88 5.12
C PHE A 170 -5.89 -16.40 4.92
N PHE A 171 -4.63 -15.99 5.10
CA PHE A 171 -4.16 -14.64 4.86
C PHE A 171 -3.05 -14.62 3.83
N LEU A 172 -3.15 -13.75 2.82
CA LEU A 172 -2.18 -13.63 1.76
C LEU A 172 -1.51 -12.24 1.81
N THR A 173 -0.19 -12.20 1.59
CA THR A 173 0.47 -10.91 1.39
C THR A 173 -0.02 -10.24 0.10
N ALA A 174 0.16 -8.93 -0.01
CA ALA A 174 -0.15 -8.18 -1.23
C ALA A 174 1.09 -7.88 -2.08
N ARG A 175 2.23 -8.52 -1.82
CA ARG A 175 3.45 -8.31 -2.57
C ARG A 175 4.04 -9.61 -3.08
N GLY A 176 4.44 -9.61 -4.35
CA GLY A 176 5.12 -10.73 -4.98
C GLY A 176 4.23 -11.88 -5.41
N ILE A 177 2.99 -11.98 -4.92
CA ILE A 177 2.00 -12.97 -5.36
C ILE A 177 1.37 -12.50 -6.67
N MET A 178 1.21 -13.43 -7.61
CA MET A 178 0.65 -13.20 -8.93
C MET A 178 -0.87 -13.38 -8.95
N ASN A 179 -1.55 -12.83 -9.98
CA ASN A 179 -3.00 -12.98 -10.15
C ASN A 179 -3.42 -14.46 -10.20
N GLU A 180 -2.67 -15.28 -10.91
CA GLU A 180 -2.89 -16.72 -11.03
C GLU A 180 -2.86 -17.42 -9.66
N THR A 181 -1.89 -17.05 -8.82
CA THR A 181 -1.75 -17.61 -7.47
C THR A 181 -2.90 -17.18 -6.56
N TYR A 182 -3.28 -15.90 -6.57
CA TYR A 182 -4.47 -15.43 -5.84
C TYR A 182 -5.72 -16.16 -6.27
N TYR A 183 -5.92 -16.31 -7.57
CA TYR A 183 -7.08 -16.99 -8.13
C TYR A 183 -7.13 -18.45 -7.74
N ALA A 184 -6.05 -19.19 -7.88
CA ALA A 184 -6.00 -20.61 -7.53
C ALA A 184 -6.21 -20.84 -6.02
N ILE A 185 -5.55 -20.04 -5.17
CA ILE A 185 -5.69 -20.16 -3.71
C ILE A 185 -7.13 -19.88 -3.27
N GLN A 186 -7.75 -18.78 -3.74
CA GLN A 186 -9.13 -18.49 -3.35
C GLN A 186 -10.11 -19.57 -3.83
N LYS A 187 -9.87 -20.18 -5.01
CA LYS A 187 -10.69 -21.28 -5.50
C LYS A 187 -10.58 -22.49 -4.59
N VAL A 188 -9.36 -22.86 -4.18
CA VAL A 188 -9.12 -23.96 -3.22
C VAL A 188 -9.75 -23.66 -1.87
N VAL A 189 -9.60 -22.44 -1.33
CA VAL A 189 -10.20 -22.07 -0.04
C VAL A 189 -11.72 -22.21 -0.07
N ARG A 190 -12.37 -21.76 -1.15
CA ARG A 190 -13.80 -21.95 -1.35
C ARG A 190 -14.21 -23.41 -1.55
N PHE A 191 -13.37 -24.19 -2.21
CA PHE A 191 -13.52 -25.64 -2.28
C PHE A 191 -13.50 -26.32 -0.89
N LEU A 192 -12.70 -25.79 0.04
CA LEU A 192 -12.69 -26.23 1.45
C LEU A 192 -13.95 -25.81 2.22
N GLY A 193 -14.88 -25.08 1.60
CA GLY A 193 -16.18 -24.70 2.15
C GLY A 193 -16.22 -23.40 2.92
N THR A 194 -15.20 -22.55 2.79
CA THR A 194 -15.13 -21.25 3.50
C THR A 194 -14.81 -20.09 2.56
N ASN A 195 -15.23 -18.87 2.94
CA ASN A 195 -14.80 -17.62 2.34
C ASN A 195 -13.74 -16.89 3.20
N ASP A 196 -13.19 -17.54 4.23
CA ASP A 196 -12.17 -16.98 5.11
C ASP A 196 -10.78 -16.91 4.42
N VAL A 197 -10.73 -16.19 3.30
CA VAL A 197 -9.52 -15.84 2.56
C VAL A 197 -9.46 -14.34 2.41
N ASP A 198 -8.44 -13.71 2.99
CA ASP A 198 -8.25 -12.26 2.86
C ASP A 198 -6.78 -11.94 2.56
N ASN A 199 -6.52 -10.75 2.11
CA ASN A 199 -5.16 -10.35 1.78
C ASN A 199 -4.81 -8.94 2.30
N ALA A 200 -3.52 -8.59 2.24
CA ALA A 200 -3.02 -7.33 2.76
C ALA A 200 -3.57 -6.07 2.05
N ALA A 201 -4.29 -6.19 0.94
CA ALA A 201 -5.04 -5.06 0.36
C ALA A 201 -6.13 -4.57 1.32
N ARG A 202 -6.66 -5.45 2.19
CA ARG A 202 -7.61 -5.13 3.25
C ARG A 202 -7.11 -4.00 4.14
N ILE A 203 -5.92 -4.14 4.66
CA ILE A 203 -5.31 -3.17 5.58
C ILE A 203 -4.61 -2.00 4.88
N CYS A 204 -4.82 -1.84 3.58
CA CYS A 204 -4.17 -0.83 2.75
C CYS A 204 -5.20 0.09 2.07
N HIS A 205 -5.94 -0.42 1.08
CA HIS A 205 -6.81 0.36 0.20
C HIS A 205 -8.27 -0.14 0.13
N ALA A 206 -8.72 -0.94 1.10
CA ALA A 206 -10.14 -1.32 1.18
C ALA A 206 -11.08 -0.12 1.24
N PRO A 207 -10.78 0.97 1.99
CA PRO A 207 -11.55 2.21 1.96
C PRO A 207 -11.74 2.77 0.55
N SER A 208 -10.66 2.77 -0.26
CA SER A 208 -10.72 3.27 -1.64
C SER A 208 -11.67 2.45 -2.51
N THR A 209 -11.64 1.13 -2.37
CA THR A 209 -12.49 0.24 -3.16
C THR A 209 -13.97 0.46 -2.86
N GLY A 210 -14.33 0.58 -1.57
CA GLY A 210 -15.71 0.81 -1.14
C GLY A 210 -16.26 2.16 -1.59
N ALA A 211 -15.54 3.25 -1.28
CA ALA A 211 -15.98 4.60 -1.60
C ALA A 211 -16.07 4.85 -3.12
N LEU A 212 -15.10 4.35 -3.90
CA LEU A 212 -15.14 4.46 -5.37
C LEU A 212 -16.29 3.64 -5.98
N LYS A 213 -16.54 2.41 -5.50
CA LYS A 213 -17.68 1.61 -5.97
C LYS A 213 -19.01 2.33 -5.70
N HIS A 214 -19.16 2.93 -4.54
CA HIS A 214 -20.35 3.72 -4.21
C HIS A 214 -20.49 4.94 -5.13
N GLY A 215 -19.41 5.71 -5.28
CA GLY A 215 -19.44 6.98 -6.02
C GLY A 215 -19.52 6.84 -7.53
N ILE A 216 -18.88 5.80 -8.11
CA ILE A 216 -18.70 5.71 -9.59
C ILE A 216 -18.92 4.30 -10.17
N GLY A 217 -19.26 3.32 -9.34
CA GLY A 217 -19.47 1.93 -9.77
C GLY A 217 -18.20 1.08 -9.92
N TYR A 218 -17.01 1.67 -9.85
CA TYR A 218 -15.74 0.97 -10.00
C TYR A 218 -14.85 1.13 -8.74
N GLY A 219 -14.22 0.07 -8.28
CA GLY A 219 -13.29 0.10 -7.13
C GLY A 219 -11.81 0.28 -7.51
N ALA A 220 -11.52 1.01 -8.58
CA ALA A 220 -10.18 1.13 -9.14
C ALA A 220 -9.87 2.55 -9.62
N THR A 221 -8.59 2.80 -9.93
CA THR A 221 -8.13 4.05 -10.55
C THR A 221 -8.87 4.32 -11.86
N THR A 222 -9.32 5.55 -12.06
CA THR A 222 -10.10 5.93 -13.25
C THR A 222 -9.26 6.42 -14.43
N VAL A 223 -7.97 6.65 -14.23
CA VAL A 223 -7.03 7.23 -15.19
C VAL A 223 -5.86 6.30 -15.50
N SER A 224 -5.15 6.58 -16.59
CA SER A 224 -3.85 6.01 -16.91
C SER A 224 -2.70 6.89 -16.40
N TYR A 225 -1.45 6.39 -16.44
CA TYR A 225 -0.28 7.23 -16.14
C TYR A 225 -0.07 8.33 -17.20
N ARG A 226 -0.59 8.13 -18.42
CA ARG A 226 -0.60 9.16 -19.45
C ARG A 226 -1.43 10.36 -19.02
N ASP A 227 -2.62 10.14 -18.45
CA ASP A 227 -3.47 11.20 -17.92
C ASP A 227 -2.77 12.01 -16.83
N VAL A 228 -1.97 11.36 -15.98
CA VAL A 228 -1.15 12.06 -14.96
C VAL A 228 -0.14 13.01 -15.62
N ILE A 229 0.53 12.56 -16.70
CA ILE A 229 1.50 13.39 -17.44
C ILE A 229 0.81 14.56 -18.14
N GLU A 230 -0.41 14.36 -18.62
CA GLU A 230 -1.16 15.32 -19.44
C GLU A 230 -2.09 16.24 -18.63
N SER A 231 -2.20 16.04 -17.32
CA SER A 231 -3.02 16.84 -16.43
C SER A 231 -2.44 18.24 -16.20
N ASP A 232 -3.30 19.23 -16.05
CA ASP A 232 -2.89 20.59 -15.65
C ASP A 232 -2.52 20.66 -14.17
N LEU A 233 -3.22 19.86 -13.33
CA LEU A 233 -3.01 19.83 -11.88
C LEU A 233 -2.98 18.40 -11.35
N ILE A 234 -2.01 18.12 -10.51
CA ILE A 234 -1.92 16.87 -9.75
C ILE A 234 -2.03 17.21 -8.27
N ILE A 235 -2.99 16.62 -7.57
CA ILE A 235 -3.17 16.81 -6.13
C ILE A 235 -2.82 15.51 -5.41
N LEU A 236 -1.90 15.58 -4.44
CA LEU A 236 -1.45 14.44 -3.64
C LEU A 236 -2.02 14.56 -2.21
N PHE A 237 -2.97 13.71 -1.84
CA PHE A 237 -3.56 13.63 -0.50
C PHE A 237 -2.95 12.47 0.29
N GLY A 238 -2.43 12.73 1.48
CA GLY A 238 -1.90 11.67 2.37
C GLY A 238 -0.89 10.75 1.68
N SER A 239 -0.10 11.28 0.72
CA SER A 239 0.71 10.47 -0.18
C SER A 239 2.16 10.95 -0.23
N ASN A 240 3.10 10.02 -0.02
CA ASN A 240 4.53 10.24 -0.21
C ASN A 240 5.07 9.30 -1.29
N VAL A 241 4.79 9.62 -2.54
CA VAL A 241 5.19 8.81 -3.71
C VAL A 241 6.71 8.71 -3.87
N ALA A 242 7.45 9.69 -3.38
CA ALA A 242 8.92 9.68 -3.42
C ALA A 242 9.51 8.52 -2.59
N ASN A 243 8.84 8.14 -1.52
CA ASN A 243 9.23 7.01 -0.67
C ASN A 243 8.57 5.69 -1.11
N ALA A 244 7.25 5.70 -1.26
CA ALA A 244 6.46 4.48 -1.45
C ALA A 244 6.45 3.97 -2.91
N GLN A 245 6.39 4.88 -3.88
CA GLN A 245 6.36 4.57 -5.32
C GLN A 245 7.41 5.41 -6.09
N PRO A 246 8.72 5.26 -5.82
CA PRO A 246 9.76 6.17 -6.35
C PRO A 246 9.79 6.27 -7.87
N VAL A 247 9.36 5.24 -8.58
CA VAL A 247 9.27 5.24 -10.04
C VAL A 247 8.22 6.24 -10.55
N PHE A 248 7.19 6.54 -9.74
CA PHE A 248 6.15 7.51 -10.07
C PHE A 248 6.69 8.94 -10.21
N MET A 249 7.81 9.24 -9.54
CA MET A 249 8.45 10.56 -9.61
C MET A 249 8.87 10.93 -11.03
N LYS A 250 9.07 9.95 -11.93
CA LYS A 250 9.35 10.23 -13.35
C LYS A 250 8.11 10.75 -14.07
N TYR A 251 6.92 10.21 -13.81
CA TYR A 251 5.67 10.73 -14.38
C TYR A 251 5.42 12.15 -13.91
N LEU A 252 5.60 12.43 -12.61
CA LEU A 252 5.50 13.79 -12.06
C LEU A 252 6.52 14.75 -12.68
N HIS A 253 7.76 14.31 -12.91
CA HIS A 253 8.77 15.10 -13.60
C HIS A 253 8.33 15.45 -15.04
N LEU A 254 7.79 14.47 -15.78
CA LEU A 254 7.30 14.70 -17.14
C LEU A 254 6.09 15.64 -17.17
N ALA A 255 5.15 15.49 -16.23
CA ALA A 255 4.02 16.40 -16.06
C ALA A 255 4.52 17.84 -15.79
N LYS A 256 5.49 18.01 -14.89
CA LYS A 256 6.13 19.32 -14.62
C LYS A 256 6.76 19.92 -15.88
N LYS A 257 7.40 19.12 -16.72
CA LYS A 257 7.96 19.60 -18.01
C LYS A 257 6.89 20.11 -18.98
N ARG A 258 5.67 19.57 -18.87
CA ARG A 258 4.50 20.05 -19.66
C ARG A 258 3.80 21.27 -19.03
N GLY A 259 4.23 21.71 -17.87
CA GLY A 259 3.66 22.87 -17.17
C GLY A 259 2.66 22.54 -16.07
N ALA A 260 2.39 21.25 -15.79
CA ALA A 260 1.51 20.83 -14.71
C ALA A 260 1.93 21.43 -13.36
N LYS A 261 0.93 21.75 -12.52
CA LYS A 261 1.15 22.12 -11.12
C LYS A 261 0.97 20.89 -10.24
N ILE A 262 1.71 20.83 -9.13
CA ILE A 262 1.59 19.79 -8.12
C ILE A 262 1.27 20.43 -6.79
N LEU A 263 0.13 20.05 -6.20
CA LEU A 263 -0.34 20.48 -4.90
C LEU A 263 -0.30 19.28 -3.95
N VAL A 264 0.21 19.47 -2.73
CA VAL A 264 0.34 18.42 -1.73
C VAL A 264 -0.48 18.78 -0.49
N VAL A 265 -1.34 17.87 -0.06
CA VAL A 265 -2.15 17.97 1.16
C VAL A 265 -1.63 16.91 2.14
N ASN A 266 -0.79 17.33 3.08
CA ASN A 266 -0.10 16.45 4.04
C ASN A 266 0.28 17.24 5.30
N PRO A 267 0.30 16.64 6.49
CA PRO A 267 0.82 17.31 7.70
C PRO A 267 2.33 17.57 7.65
N TYR A 268 3.08 16.78 6.93
CA TYR A 268 4.54 16.87 6.79
C TYR A 268 4.95 17.28 5.37
N ARG A 269 5.82 18.29 5.27
CA ARG A 269 6.42 18.71 4.01
C ARG A 269 7.57 17.78 3.66
N GLU A 270 7.24 16.72 2.91
CA GLU A 270 8.18 15.66 2.54
C GLU A 270 9.31 16.18 1.64
N PRO A 271 10.59 16.00 2.01
CA PRO A 271 11.71 16.50 1.21
C PRO A 271 11.73 15.98 -0.22
N GLY A 272 11.32 14.72 -0.45
CA GLY A 272 11.25 14.13 -1.78
C GLY A 272 10.16 14.74 -2.68
N LEU A 273 9.14 15.41 -2.09
CA LEU A 273 8.14 16.18 -2.83
C LEU A 273 8.53 17.66 -2.96
N GLU A 274 9.49 18.16 -2.19
CA GLU A 274 10.07 19.47 -2.46
C GLU A 274 11.04 19.42 -3.64
N ARG A 275 12.00 18.47 -3.62
CA ARG A 275 12.95 18.24 -4.72
C ARG A 275 13.29 16.76 -4.84
N TYR A 276 13.29 16.28 -6.08
CA TYR A 276 13.65 14.90 -6.38
C TYR A 276 14.60 14.81 -7.58
N TRP A 277 15.50 13.82 -7.57
CA TRP A 277 16.42 13.53 -8.67
C TRP A 277 16.00 12.21 -9.33
N VAL A 278 15.42 12.33 -10.52
CA VAL A 278 14.97 11.16 -11.30
C VAL A 278 16.17 10.52 -11.98
N PRO A 279 16.56 9.29 -11.63
CA PRO A 279 17.82 8.70 -12.09
C PRO A 279 17.89 8.42 -13.59
N SER A 280 16.75 8.31 -14.26
CA SER A 280 16.63 8.03 -15.69
C SER A 280 16.40 9.25 -16.58
N ASN A 281 16.48 10.47 -16.02
CA ASN A 281 16.33 11.73 -16.78
C ASN A 281 17.52 12.65 -16.50
N ALA A 282 18.33 12.95 -17.52
CA ALA A 282 19.60 13.64 -17.36
C ALA A 282 19.48 15.03 -16.68
N ASP A 283 18.50 15.82 -17.06
CA ASP A 283 18.24 17.13 -16.45
C ASP A 283 17.85 17.01 -14.97
N SER A 284 16.94 16.09 -14.62
CA SER A 284 16.57 15.84 -13.23
C SER A 284 17.69 15.17 -12.44
N LEU A 285 18.43 14.22 -13.06
CA LEU A 285 19.59 13.58 -12.44
C LEU A 285 20.66 14.60 -12.04
N LEU A 286 20.90 15.60 -12.85
CA LEU A 286 21.95 16.60 -12.63
C LEU A 286 21.49 17.74 -11.69
N PHE A 287 20.29 18.29 -11.89
CA PHE A 287 19.84 19.51 -11.23
C PHE A 287 18.70 19.31 -10.23
N GLY A 288 18.08 18.12 -10.22
CA GLY A 288 16.86 17.84 -9.46
C GLY A 288 15.64 18.58 -10.00
N THR A 289 14.47 18.04 -9.70
CA THR A 289 13.19 18.63 -10.08
C THR A 289 12.49 19.16 -8.83
N LYS A 290 12.10 20.44 -8.82
CA LYS A 290 11.17 20.98 -7.83
C LYS A 290 9.80 20.36 -8.12
N MET A 291 9.27 19.56 -7.20
CA MET A 291 8.01 18.84 -7.39
C MET A 291 6.82 19.69 -6.99
N ALA A 292 6.57 19.91 -5.71
CA ALA A 292 5.42 20.65 -5.23
C ALA A 292 5.49 22.15 -5.58
N ASP A 293 4.39 22.68 -6.09
CA ASP A 293 4.17 24.11 -6.28
C ASP A 293 3.49 24.74 -5.06
N ALA A 294 2.59 23.99 -4.41
CA ALA A 294 1.88 24.43 -3.21
C ALA A 294 1.72 23.30 -2.21
N TRP A 295 1.54 23.69 -0.94
CA TRP A 295 1.32 22.80 0.19
C TRP A 295 0.11 23.26 0.99
N VAL A 296 -0.67 22.28 1.48
CA VAL A 296 -1.66 22.46 2.52
C VAL A 296 -1.29 21.53 3.66
N GLN A 297 -0.95 22.09 4.80
CA GLN A 297 -0.56 21.30 5.98
C GLN A 297 -1.78 21.06 6.88
N VAL A 298 -2.62 20.08 6.54
CA VAL A 298 -3.76 19.68 7.38
C VAL A 298 -3.30 19.03 8.70
N ALA A 299 -4.09 19.17 9.73
CA ALA A 299 -3.93 18.35 10.94
C ALA A 299 -4.28 16.90 10.61
N GLN A 300 -3.76 15.96 11.38
CA GLN A 300 -4.14 14.55 11.25
C GLN A 300 -5.63 14.39 11.55
N GLY A 301 -6.36 13.69 10.66
CA GLY A 301 -7.82 13.56 10.71
C GLY A 301 -8.58 14.79 10.21
N GLY A 302 -7.88 15.85 9.77
CA GLY A 302 -8.48 17.08 9.29
C GLY A 302 -8.86 17.09 7.79
N ASP A 303 -8.68 15.96 7.09
CA ASP A 303 -8.85 15.88 5.64
C ASP A 303 -10.30 16.17 5.20
N ILE A 304 -11.31 15.56 5.83
CA ILE A 304 -12.72 15.79 5.51
C ILE A 304 -13.08 17.25 5.74
N ALA A 305 -12.65 17.84 6.86
CA ALA A 305 -12.92 19.22 7.20
C ALA A 305 -12.31 20.19 6.17
N PHE A 306 -11.07 19.94 5.75
CA PHE A 306 -10.43 20.74 4.69
C PHE A 306 -11.19 20.64 3.37
N ILE A 307 -11.57 19.43 2.96
CA ILE A 307 -12.31 19.22 1.71
C ILE A 307 -13.70 19.88 1.77
N SER A 308 -14.36 19.82 2.94
CA SER A 308 -15.64 20.51 3.17
C SER A 308 -15.52 22.03 3.00
N ALA A 309 -14.50 22.64 3.61
CA ALA A 309 -14.17 24.05 3.41
C ALA A 309 -13.88 24.38 1.93
N ALA A 310 -13.12 23.49 1.24
CA ALA A 310 -12.79 23.68 -0.16
C ALA A 310 -14.01 23.59 -1.08
N LEU A 311 -14.94 22.66 -0.84
CA LEU A 311 -16.18 22.52 -1.62
C LEU A 311 -17.06 23.79 -1.49
N LEU A 312 -17.27 24.28 -0.26
CA LEU A 312 -18.00 25.52 -0.03
C LEU A 312 -17.33 26.71 -0.71
N ARG A 313 -16.01 26.81 -0.59
CA ARG A 313 -15.27 27.92 -1.18
C ARG A 313 -15.27 27.89 -2.71
N LEU A 314 -15.13 26.71 -3.33
CA LEU A 314 -15.22 26.52 -4.78
C LEU A 314 -16.62 26.87 -5.31
N GLU A 315 -17.67 26.59 -4.55
CA GLU A 315 -19.03 27.02 -4.86
C GLU A 315 -19.16 28.53 -4.82
N GLU A 316 -18.70 29.21 -3.75
CA GLU A 316 -18.68 30.67 -3.65
C GLU A 316 -17.93 31.33 -4.83
N LEU A 317 -16.86 30.69 -5.32
CA LEU A 317 -16.09 31.15 -6.47
C LEU A 317 -16.74 30.82 -7.81
N GLY A 318 -17.87 30.11 -7.84
CA GLY A 318 -18.56 29.72 -9.06
C GLY A 318 -17.77 28.75 -9.95
N THR A 319 -16.88 27.95 -9.36
CA THR A 319 -15.96 27.07 -10.13
C THR A 319 -16.43 25.61 -10.17
N LEU A 320 -17.56 25.25 -9.54
CA LEU A 320 -18.15 23.92 -9.63
C LEU A 320 -18.69 23.63 -11.05
N ASP A 321 -18.65 22.39 -11.46
CA ASP A 321 -19.23 21.94 -12.74
C ASP A 321 -20.75 21.68 -12.54
N GLN A 322 -21.54 22.76 -12.67
CA GLN A 322 -22.99 22.72 -12.44
C GLN A 322 -23.72 21.82 -13.45
N GLN A 323 -23.20 21.72 -14.68
CA GLN A 323 -23.79 20.82 -15.67
C GLN A 323 -23.59 19.37 -15.28
N PHE A 324 -22.37 18.97 -14.91
CA PHE A 324 -22.07 17.63 -14.43
C PHE A 324 -22.92 17.29 -13.20
N ILE A 325 -22.97 18.21 -12.23
CA ILE A 325 -23.73 18.02 -10.99
C ILE A 325 -25.22 17.74 -11.27
N SER A 326 -25.84 18.52 -12.16
CA SER A 326 -27.27 18.39 -12.44
C SER A 326 -27.62 17.21 -13.35
N GLU A 327 -26.79 16.91 -14.35
CA GLU A 327 -27.11 15.92 -15.39
C GLU A 327 -26.56 14.52 -15.10
N LYS A 328 -25.33 14.47 -14.52
CA LYS A 328 -24.53 13.25 -14.45
C LYS A 328 -24.36 12.70 -13.03
N SER A 329 -24.88 13.39 -12.02
CA SER A 329 -24.71 12.98 -10.64
C SER A 329 -26.00 12.98 -9.83
N ALA A 330 -25.93 12.40 -8.63
CA ALA A 330 -26.98 12.40 -7.60
C ALA A 330 -26.34 12.62 -6.21
N GLY A 331 -27.13 13.10 -5.24
CA GLY A 331 -26.72 13.30 -3.85
C GLY A 331 -26.02 14.63 -3.56
N TRP A 332 -25.90 15.54 -4.54
CA TRP A 332 -25.27 16.85 -4.31
C TRP A 332 -26.07 17.73 -3.36
N SER A 333 -27.40 17.78 -3.50
CA SER A 333 -28.28 18.57 -2.65
C SER A 333 -28.19 18.19 -1.17
N GLU A 334 -28.12 16.90 -0.90
CA GLU A 334 -27.98 16.35 0.45
C GLU A 334 -26.61 16.69 1.05
N LEU A 335 -25.54 16.46 0.30
CA LEU A 335 -24.19 16.85 0.72
C LEU A 335 -24.11 18.36 0.97
N ARG A 336 -24.62 19.17 0.04
CA ARG A 336 -24.59 20.63 0.13
C ARG A 336 -25.36 21.15 1.35
N ALA A 337 -26.53 20.57 1.64
CA ALA A 337 -27.30 20.90 2.82
C ALA A 337 -26.55 20.56 4.12
N ALA A 338 -25.91 19.39 4.16
CA ALA A 338 -25.10 18.97 5.31
C ALA A 338 -23.86 19.87 5.51
N LEU A 339 -23.17 20.26 4.44
CA LEU A 339 -22.01 21.16 4.52
C LEU A 339 -22.36 22.54 5.08
N ASN A 340 -23.57 23.05 4.85
CA ASN A 340 -24.04 24.32 5.38
C ASN A 340 -24.25 24.35 6.91
N GLY A 341 -24.16 23.21 7.57
CA GLY A 341 -24.22 23.12 9.03
C GLY A 341 -23.08 23.82 9.76
N ARG A 342 -21.98 24.17 9.03
CA ARG A 342 -20.82 24.90 9.56
C ARG A 342 -20.29 25.92 8.54
N SER A 343 -19.66 26.97 9.04
CA SER A 343 -18.96 27.94 8.23
C SER A 343 -17.60 27.39 7.72
N ILE A 344 -17.05 28.02 6.68
CA ILE A 344 -15.70 27.70 6.17
C ILE A 344 -14.66 27.85 7.28
N ASP A 345 -14.77 28.87 8.14
CA ASP A 345 -13.80 29.10 9.21
C ASP A 345 -13.85 28.04 10.29
N GLU A 346 -15.03 27.49 10.63
CA GLU A 346 -15.16 26.35 11.52
C GLU A 346 -14.54 25.09 10.93
N TYR A 347 -14.78 24.81 9.65
CA TYR A 347 -14.10 23.71 8.96
C TYR A 347 -12.58 23.89 8.91
N LEU A 348 -12.07 25.11 8.68
CA LEU A 348 -10.64 25.39 8.74
C LEU A 348 -10.06 25.18 10.12
N ALA A 349 -10.74 25.59 11.16
CA ALA A 349 -10.32 25.32 12.54
C ALA A 349 -10.19 23.82 12.83
N MET A 350 -11.15 23.01 12.38
CA MET A 350 -11.11 21.54 12.49
C MET A 350 -9.99 20.93 11.64
N SER A 351 -9.82 21.41 10.42
CA SER A 351 -8.78 20.90 9.51
C SER A 351 -7.38 21.27 9.93
N GLY A 352 -7.27 22.36 10.67
CA GLY A 352 -6.02 22.98 11.03
C GLY A 352 -5.29 23.67 9.86
N ALA A 353 -5.85 23.73 8.67
CA ALA A 353 -5.31 24.52 7.56
C ALA A 353 -5.63 26.01 7.73
N SER A 354 -4.77 26.86 7.18
CA SER A 354 -5.00 28.30 7.17
C SER A 354 -5.92 28.73 6.02
N ARG A 355 -6.55 29.90 6.16
CA ARG A 355 -7.32 30.52 5.09
C ARG A 355 -6.47 30.73 3.83
N ALA A 356 -5.20 31.11 3.95
CA ALA A 356 -4.31 31.30 2.82
C ALA A 356 -4.01 30.01 2.06
N GLU A 357 -3.91 28.88 2.76
CA GLU A 357 -3.77 27.55 2.14
C GLU A 357 -5.05 27.16 1.40
N LEU A 358 -6.23 27.42 1.97
CA LEU A 358 -7.52 27.20 1.30
C LEU A 358 -7.65 28.04 0.03
N GLU A 359 -7.35 29.34 0.08
CA GLU A 359 -7.43 30.21 -1.10
C GLU A 359 -6.44 29.75 -2.18
N THR A 360 -5.22 29.35 -1.81
CA THR A 360 -4.23 28.79 -2.74
C THR A 360 -4.73 27.51 -3.38
N PHE A 361 -5.32 26.61 -2.59
CA PHE A 361 -5.91 25.36 -3.07
C PHE A 361 -7.03 25.65 -4.07
N CYS A 362 -7.99 26.49 -3.69
CA CYS A 362 -9.15 26.81 -4.51
C CYS A 362 -8.76 27.57 -5.80
N ALA A 363 -7.76 28.45 -5.74
CA ALA A 363 -7.26 29.12 -6.92
C ALA A 363 -6.62 28.16 -7.93
N LEU A 364 -5.78 27.22 -7.46
CA LEU A 364 -5.17 26.20 -8.31
C LEU A 364 -6.20 25.21 -8.84
N TYR A 365 -7.05 24.65 -7.97
CA TYR A 365 -8.00 23.61 -8.35
C TYR A 365 -9.17 24.17 -9.15
N GLY A 366 -9.71 25.31 -8.75
CA GLY A 366 -10.78 26.01 -9.48
C GLY A 366 -10.35 26.50 -10.86
N GLY A 367 -9.07 26.91 -11.01
CA GLY A 367 -8.50 27.38 -12.27
C GLY A 367 -8.01 26.29 -13.23
N ALA A 368 -7.81 25.06 -12.76
CA ALA A 368 -7.35 23.96 -13.58
C ALA A 368 -8.45 23.45 -14.53
N LYS A 369 -8.10 23.19 -15.80
CA LYS A 369 -9.02 22.58 -16.78
C LYS A 369 -9.16 21.09 -16.55
N SER A 370 -8.08 20.44 -16.07
CA SER A 370 -8.05 19.02 -15.72
C SER A 370 -7.27 18.83 -14.43
N ALA A 371 -7.70 17.86 -13.61
CA ALA A 371 -6.98 17.50 -12.39
C ALA A 371 -7.04 15.99 -12.12
N VAL A 372 -5.90 15.43 -11.70
CA VAL A 372 -5.84 14.06 -11.17
C VAL A 372 -5.66 14.15 -9.66
N LEU A 373 -6.64 13.59 -8.93
CA LEU A 373 -6.63 13.51 -7.47
C LEU A 373 -6.04 12.16 -7.06
N ILE A 374 -4.90 12.19 -6.39
CA ILE A 374 -4.13 11.01 -6.00
C ILE A 374 -4.10 10.91 -4.49
N TRP A 375 -4.39 9.73 -3.94
CA TRP A 375 -4.26 9.51 -2.50
C TRP A 375 -3.63 8.16 -2.17
N SER A 376 -3.09 8.06 -0.96
CA SER A 376 -2.43 6.86 -0.46
C SER A 376 -2.87 6.55 0.99
N MET A 377 -2.07 5.76 1.69
CA MET A 377 -2.40 5.24 3.02
C MET A 377 -2.57 6.31 4.11
N GLY A 378 -2.03 7.52 3.95
CA GLY A 378 -2.31 8.63 4.87
C GLY A 378 -3.79 9.02 4.91
N ILE A 379 -4.56 8.67 3.88
CA ILE A 379 -6.02 8.85 3.80
C ILE A 379 -6.76 7.60 4.27
N THR A 380 -6.30 6.40 3.86
CA THR A 380 -7.06 5.17 4.05
C THR A 380 -6.82 4.48 5.39
N GLN A 381 -5.69 4.69 6.04
CA GLN A 381 -5.32 4.05 7.31
C GLN A 381 -5.72 4.91 8.52
N GLN A 382 -6.96 5.33 8.55
CA GLN A 382 -7.60 6.10 9.62
C GLN A 382 -8.95 5.46 9.99
N ALA A 383 -9.45 5.72 11.19
CA ALA A 383 -10.77 5.24 11.64
C ALA A 383 -11.92 5.69 10.70
N CYS A 384 -11.75 6.81 9.99
CA CYS A 384 -12.69 7.35 8.99
C CYS A 384 -12.15 7.20 7.55
N GLY A 385 -11.34 6.17 7.29
CA GLY A 385 -10.66 6.00 6.00
C GLY A 385 -11.60 5.95 4.80
N SER A 386 -12.74 5.28 4.93
CA SER A 386 -13.76 5.20 3.88
C SER A 386 -14.41 6.56 3.61
N GLU A 387 -14.70 7.33 4.66
CA GLU A 387 -15.28 8.68 4.57
C GLU A 387 -14.26 9.68 3.99
N ASN A 388 -12.98 9.60 4.38
CA ASN A 388 -11.90 10.39 3.78
C ASN A 388 -11.84 10.21 2.26
N VAL A 389 -11.90 8.97 1.79
CA VAL A 389 -11.90 8.68 0.34
C VAL A 389 -13.18 9.22 -0.30
N ALA A 390 -14.34 9.05 0.32
CA ALA A 390 -15.61 9.57 -0.19
C ALA A 390 -15.57 11.11 -0.34
N ALA A 391 -14.95 11.82 0.61
CA ALA A 391 -14.75 13.27 0.51
C ALA A 391 -13.86 13.65 -0.71
N ILE A 392 -12.79 12.89 -0.97
CA ILE A 392 -11.95 13.12 -2.18
C ILE A 392 -12.74 12.82 -3.45
N VAL A 393 -13.57 11.76 -3.46
CA VAL A 393 -14.46 11.45 -4.59
C VAL A 393 -15.43 12.63 -4.82
N ASN A 394 -16.09 13.12 -3.77
CA ASN A 394 -16.96 14.30 -3.84
C ASN A 394 -16.25 15.51 -4.46
N LEU A 395 -15.01 15.79 -4.02
CA LEU A 395 -14.22 16.89 -4.56
C LEU A 395 -13.95 16.71 -6.07
N GLY A 396 -13.62 15.49 -6.51
CA GLY A 396 -13.42 15.16 -7.91
C GLY A 396 -14.69 15.33 -8.74
N LEU A 397 -15.82 14.81 -8.24
CA LEU A 397 -17.13 14.90 -8.89
C LEU A 397 -17.63 16.33 -8.99
N ALA A 398 -17.47 17.16 -7.94
CA ALA A 398 -17.92 18.55 -7.92
C ALA A 398 -17.31 19.42 -9.04
N ARG A 399 -16.19 19.00 -9.61
CA ARG A 399 -15.52 19.66 -10.73
C ARG A 399 -15.60 18.85 -12.03
N GLY A 400 -16.38 17.78 -12.10
CA GLY A 400 -16.43 16.90 -13.26
C GLY A 400 -15.06 16.31 -13.65
N ASN A 401 -14.13 16.18 -12.68
CA ASN A 401 -12.78 15.67 -12.92
C ASN A 401 -12.76 14.13 -13.00
N ILE A 402 -13.54 13.58 -13.91
CA ILE A 402 -13.65 12.14 -14.16
C ILE A 402 -14.08 11.86 -15.59
N GLY A 403 -13.61 10.75 -16.15
CA GLY A 403 -14.05 10.24 -17.47
C GLY A 403 -13.64 11.09 -18.67
N ARG A 404 -12.63 11.95 -18.51
CA ARG A 404 -12.07 12.79 -19.57
C ARG A 404 -10.54 12.89 -19.49
N PRO A 405 -9.85 13.24 -20.59
CA PRO A 405 -8.38 13.29 -20.62
C PRO A 405 -7.79 14.17 -19.51
N GLY A 406 -6.73 13.68 -18.86
CA GLY A 406 -6.01 14.38 -17.82
C GLY A 406 -6.77 14.59 -16.52
N ALA A 407 -7.94 13.97 -16.34
CA ALA A 407 -8.80 14.18 -15.18
C ALA A 407 -9.32 12.89 -14.58
N GLY A 408 -9.18 12.71 -13.27
CA GLY A 408 -9.72 11.54 -12.57
C GLY A 408 -9.18 11.29 -11.17
N LEU A 409 -9.50 10.10 -10.69
CA LEU A 409 -9.32 9.64 -9.32
C LEU A 409 -8.32 8.48 -9.30
N MET A 410 -7.25 8.60 -8.50
CA MET A 410 -6.18 7.62 -8.46
C MET A 410 -5.82 7.23 -7.02
N PRO A 411 -6.42 6.17 -6.46
CA PRO A 411 -5.84 5.50 -5.31
C PRO A 411 -4.49 4.89 -5.71
N ILE A 412 -3.38 5.55 -5.40
CA ILE A 412 -2.06 5.02 -5.77
C ILE A 412 -1.70 3.86 -4.86
N ARG A 413 -1.92 2.64 -5.34
CA ARG A 413 -1.70 1.40 -4.61
C ARG A 413 -0.23 1.24 -4.22
N GLY A 414 0.01 0.63 -3.05
CA GLY A 414 1.38 0.43 -2.54
C GLY A 414 2.06 -0.78 -3.17
N HIS A 415 1.58 -1.98 -2.89
CA HIS A 415 2.19 -3.23 -3.28
C HIS A 415 1.70 -3.75 -4.64
N SER A 416 2.52 -4.56 -5.31
CA SER A 416 2.26 -5.06 -6.66
C SER A 416 0.97 -5.89 -6.80
N GLY A 417 0.61 -6.69 -5.80
CA GLY A 417 -0.58 -7.55 -5.82
C GLY A 417 -1.85 -6.93 -5.20
N VAL A 418 -1.84 -5.67 -4.77
CA VAL A 418 -2.99 -5.07 -4.06
C VAL A 418 -4.26 -5.05 -4.91
N GLN A 419 -4.14 -4.63 -6.17
CA GLN A 419 -5.28 -4.57 -7.08
C GLN A 419 -5.72 -5.97 -7.50
N GLY A 420 -4.79 -6.78 -8.02
CA GLY A 420 -5.07 -8.12 -8.52
C GLY A 420 -5.58 -9.08 -7.45
N GLY A 421 -5.01 -9.04 -6.22
CA GLY A 421 -5.46 -9.91 -5.14
C GLY A 421 -6.92 -9.72 -4.77
N ALA A 422 -7.41 -8.47 -4.77
CA ALA A 422 -8.83 -8.17 -4.54
C ALA A 422 -9.70 -8.59 -5.73
N GLU A 423 -9.25 -8.32 -6.95
CA GLU A 423 -9.99 -8.62 -8.19
C GLU A 423 -10.03 -10.12 -8.52
N MET A 424 -9.01 -10.87 -8.13
CA MET A 424 -9.01 -12.34 -8.24
C MET A 424 -9.87 -13.03 -7.18
N GLY A 425 -10.47 -12.28 -6.24
CA GLY A 425 -11.36 -12.81 -5.22
C GLY A 425 -10.63 -13.47 -4.03
N ALA A 426 -9.32 -13.27 -3.87
CA ALA A 426 -8.63 -13.61 -2.63
C ALA A 426 -8.97 -12.55 -1.55
N TYR A 427 -10.26 -12.40 -1.29
CA TYR A 427 -10.85 -11.36 -0.47
C TYR A 427 -12.08 -11.88 0.24
N ALA A 428 -12.13 -11.73 1.58
CA ALA A 428 -13.16 -12.37 2.40
C ALA A 428 -14.60 -11.90 2.10
N THR A 429 -14.74 -10.70 1.55
CA THR A 429 -16.03 -10.06 1.26
C THR A 429 -16.36 -9.97 -0.23
N ALA A 430 -15.52 -10.56 -1.10
CA ALA A 430 -15.72 -10.49 -2.54
C ALA A 430 -15.31 -11.78 -3.26
N LEU A 431 -16.04 -12.09 -4.33
CA LEU A 431 -15.75 -13.14 -5.30
C LEU A 431 -14.80 -12.61 -6.39
N PRO A 432 -14.25 -13.49 -7.28
CA PRO A 432 -13.54 -13.05 -8.47
C PRO A 432 -14.31 -11.99 -9.27
N GLY A 433 -13.60 -11.01 -9.80
CA GLY A 433 -14.18 -9.80 -10.40
C GLY A 433 -14.60 -8.75 -9.37
N GLY A 434 -14.30 -8.96 -8.08
CA GLY A 434 -14.71 -8.05 -7.01
C GLY A 434 -16.23 -8.03 -6.77
N LEU A 435 -16.93 -9.08 -7.17
CA LEU A 435 -18.38 -9.21 -6.99
C LEU A 435 -18.73 -9.49 -5.53
N PRO A 436 -19.86 -9.00 -4.99
CA PRO A 436 -20.27 -9.29 -3.63
C PRO A 436 -20.68 -10.76 -3.45
N ILE A 437 -20.58 -11.27 -2.21
CA ILE A 437 -20.99 -12.62 -1.87
C ILE A 437 -22.52 -12.62 -1.66
N GLU A 438 -23.24 -12.77 -2.75
CA GLU A 438 -24.70 -12.81 -2.84
C GLU A 438 -25.12 -13.95 -3.77
N SER A 439 -26.31 -14.54 -3.57
CA SER A 439 -26.80 -15.70 -4.33
C SER A 439 -26.73 -15.50 -5.85
N ARG A 440 -27.07 -14.33 -6.34
CA ARG A 440 -27.01 -13.98 -7.77
C ARG A 440 -25.61 -14.10 -8.41
N TYR A 441 -24.55 -14.13 -7.59
CA TYR A 441 -23.16 -14.28 -8.03
C TYR A 441 -22.53 -15.59 -7.55
N THR A 442 -22.90 -16.09 -6.36
CA THR A 442 -22.35 -17.34 -5.82
C THR A 442 -22.88 -18.55 -6.56
N GLU A 443 -24.14 -18.56 -7.00
CA GLU A 443 -24.74 -19.66 -7.73
C GLU A 443 -24.10 -19.87 -9.12
N PRO A 444 -23.96 -18.86 -9.98
CA PRO A 444 -23.23 -19.00 -11.24
C PRO A 444 -21.77 -19.44 -11.05
N LEU A 445 -21.10 -18.90 -10.04
CA LEU A 445 -19.72 -19.27 -9.74
C LEU A 445 -19.62 -20.72 -9.26
N ALA A 446 -20.55 -21.17 -8.41
CA ALA A 446 -20.63 -22.55 -7.96
C ALA A 446 -20.85 -23.53 -9.11
N ALA A 447 -21.73 -23.17 -10.05
CA ALA A 447 -21.94 -23.94 -11.29
C ALA A 447 -20.67 -24.02 -12.15
N ALA A 448 -19.95 -22.90 -12.29
CA ALA A 448 -18.70 -22.84 -13.06
C ALA A 448 -17.54 -23.61 -12.41
N TYR A 449 -17.48 -23.65 -11.08
CA TYR A 449 -16.45 -24.36 -10.31
C TYR A 449 -16.77 -25.84 -10.07
N GLY A 450 -18.05 -26.24 -10.15
CA GLY A 450 -18.52 -27.60 -9.89
C GLY A 450 -18.62 -27.95 -8.38
N PHE A 451 -18.61 -26.94 -7.49
CA PHE A 451 -18.81 -27.11 -6.06
C PHE A 451 -19.51 -25.90 -5.42
N PRO A 452 -20.22 -26.09 -4.29
CA PRO A 452 -20.95 -25.01 -3.64
C PRO A 452 -20.02 -23.95 -3.06
N ILE A 453 -20.43 -22.70 -3.13
CA ILE A 453 -19.75 -21.56 -2.51
C ILE A 453 -20.48 -21.20 -1.20
N ALA A 454 -19.73 -20.95 -0.12
CA ALA A 454 -20.31 -20.52 1.14
C ALA A 454 -21.13 -19.23 0.96
N PRO A 455 -22.37 -19.16 1.51
CA PRO A 455 -23.28 -18.06 1.21
C PRO A 455 -22.99 -16.76 1.98
N LYS A 456 -22.09 -16.80 2.96
CA LYS A 456 -21.73 -15.66 3.81
C LYS A 456 -20.32 -15.20 3.55
N SER A 457 -20.08 -13.90 3.71
CA SER A 457 -18.73 -13.33 3.72
C SER A 457 -17.86 -14.00 4.79
N GLY A 458 -16.59 -14.15 4.46
CA GLY A 458 -15.58 -14.58 5.41
C GLY A 458 -15.11 -13.43 6.30
N ARG A 459 -14.15 -13.73 7.16
CA ARG A 459 -13.52 -12.78 8.08
C ARG A 459 -12.41 -11.99 7.38
N SER A 460 -12.46 -10.67 7.50
CA SER A 460 -11.35 -9.81 7.08
C SER A 460 -10.09 -10.09 7.92
N ALA A 461 -8.91 -9.73 7.43
CA ALA A 461 -7.66 -10.00 8.12
C ALA A 461 -7.64 -9.56 9.61
N PRO A 462 -8.13 -8.36 10.00
CA PRO A 462 -8.29 -8.04 11.41
C PRO A 462 -9.30 -8.92 12.14
N GLN A 463 -10.41 -9.28 11.52
CA GLN A 463 -11.42 -10.17 12.12
C GLN A 463 -10.92 -11.62 12.25
N GLN A 464 -9.98 -12.07 11.42
CA GLN A 464 -9.31 -13.37 11.59
C GLN A 464 -8.52 -13.40 12.89
N LEU A 465 -7.80 -12.31 13.23
CA LEU A 465 -7.10 -12.20 14.52
C LEU A 465 -8.09 -12.11 15.69
N ASP A 466 -9.18 -11.36 15.57
CA ASP A 466 -10.20 -11.31 16.61
C ASP A 466 -10.81 -12.70 16.88
N ALA A 467 -11.08 -13.46 15.83
CA ALA A 467 -11.59 -14.82 15.94
C ALA A 467 -10.53 -15.79 16.53
N ALA A 468 -9.26 -15.62 16.16
CA ALA A 468 -8.17 -16.39 16.75
C ALA A 468 -8.01 -16.09 18.25
N GLU A 469 -8.14 -14.82 18.66
CA GLU A 469 -8.10 -14.42 20.07
C GLU A 469 -9.21 -15.08 20.89
N ARG A 470 -10.42 -15.24 20.30
CA ARG A 470 -11.55 -15.94 20.92
C ARG A 470 -11.46 -17.46 20.85
N GLY A 471 -10.39 -18.03 20.23
CA GLY A 471 -10.24 -19.47 20.07
C GLY A 471 -11.18 -20.09 19.01
N GLU A 472 -11.64 -19.28 18.05
CA GLU A 472 -12.53 -19.73 16.96
C GLU A 472 -11.77 -20.20 15.71
N ILE A 473 -10.43 -20.11 15.70
CA ILE A 473 -9.56 -20.53 14.60
C ILE A 473 -8.63 -21.64 15.08
N ASP A 474 -8.67 -22.78 14.43
CA ASP A 474 -7.76 -23.90 14.69
C ASP A 474 -6.59 -23.93 13.70
N VAL A 475 -6.83 -23.45 12.46
CA VAL A 475 -5.79 -23.36 11.43
C VAL A 475 -5.75 -21.95 10.88
N LEU A 476 -4.60 -21.29 11.04
CA LEU A 476 -4.29 -20.01 10.40
C LEU A 476 -3.14 -20.22 9.41
N TRP A 477 -3.44 -20.07 8.12
CA TRP A 477 -2.45 -20.20 7.05
C TRP A 477 -2.08 -18.82 6.48
N SER A 478 -0.84 -18.41 6.68
CA SER A 478 -0.29 -17.17 6.11
C SER A 478 0.56 -17.49 4.89
N VAL A 479 0.19 -16.91 3.74
CA VAL A 479 0.97 -16.97 2.51
C VAL A 479 1.73 -15.66 2.37
N GLY A 480 2.98 -15.65 2.82
CA GLY A 480 3.74 -14.43 3.06
C GLY A 480 3.11 -13.53 4.13
N GLY A 481 3.64 -12.33 4.25
CA GLY A 481 3.15 -11.35 5.24
C GLY A 481 3.66 -11.62 6.66
N ASN A 482 3.39 -10.68 7.56
CA ASN A 482 3.81 -10.77 8.95
C ASN A 482 2.86 -9.95 9.82
N PHE A 483 1.93 -10.60 10.51
CA PHE A 483 0.96 -9.93 11.37
C PHE A 483 1.61 -9.12 12.50
N LEU A 484 2.72 -9.60 13.08
CA LEU A 484 3.43 -8.89 14.15
C LEU A 484 3.97 -7.52 13.70
N GLU A 485 4.32 -7.40 12.43
CA GLU A 485 4.87 -6.14 11.91
C GLU A 485 3.83 -5.31 11.16
N THR A 486 2.72 -5.93 10.73
CA THR A 486 1.73 -5.22 9.92
C THR A 486 0.51 -4.76 10.70
N MET A 487 0.20 -5.41 11.82
CA MET A 487 -0.96 -5.05 12.64
C MET A 487 -0.56 -4.19 13.84
N PRO A 488 -1.47 -3.33 14.33
CA PRO A 488 -1.30 -2.64 15.59
C PRO A 488 -1.13 -3.60 16.77
N ASP A 489 -0.57 -3.12 17.88
CA ASP A 489 -0.36 -3.87 19.12
C ASP A 489 0.30 -5.25 18.90
N PRO A 490 1.60 -5.29 18.55
CA PRO A 490 2.29 -6.53 18.24
C PRO A 490 2.33 -7.52 19.42
N GLU A 491 2.22 -7.06 20.67
CA GLU A 491 2.17 -7.93 21.83
C GLU A 491 0.83 -8.69 21.90
N ALA A 492 -0.30 -8.00 21.68
CA ALA A 492 -1.60 -8.65 21.59
C ALA A 492 -1.64 -9.63 20.42
N VAL A 493 -1.09 -9.24 19.26
CA VAL A 493 -0.99 -10.12 18.09
C VAL A 493 -0.17 -11.37 18.41
N ALA A 494 0.97 -11.23 19.10
CA ALA A 494 1.80 -12.38 19.49
C ALA A 494 1.05 -13.33 20.43
N ARG A 495 0.34 -12.78 21.45
CA ARG A 495 -0.50 -13.57 22.36
C ARG A 495 -1.60 -14.33 21.60
N THR A 496 -2.26 -13.66 20.65
CA THR A 496 -3.29 -14.24 19.79
C THR A 496 -2.73 -15.38 18.93
N LEU A 497 -1.62 -15.15 18.24
CA LEU A 497 -0.98 -16.18 17.42
C LEU A 497 -0.57 -17.41 18.22
N ALA A 498 -0.11 -17.23 19.47
CA ALA A 498 0.27 -18.34 20.35
C ALA A 498 -0.92 -19.24 20.75
N LYS A 499 -2.17 -18.77 20.64
CA LYS A 499 -3.40 -19.55 20.93
C LYS A 499 -3.81 -20.46 19.78
N VAL A 500 -3.44 -20.14 18.54
CA VAL A 500 -3.86 -20.89 17.35
C VAL A 500 -3.20 -22.28 17.35
N PRO A 501 -3.96 -23.38 17.32
CA PRO A 501 -3.41 -24.72 17.34
C PRO A 501 -2.41 -24.98 16.23
N LEU A 502 -2.77 -24.77 14.97
CA LEU A 502 -1.85 -24.89 13.84
C LEU A 502 -1.69 -23.57 13.10
N ARG A 503 -0.47 -23.07 13.07
CA ARG A 503 -0.08 -21.97 12.17
C ARG A 503 0.78 -22.52 11.04
N VAL A 504 0.38 -22.18 9.81
CA VAL A 504 1.16 -22.49 8.60
C VAL A 504 1.69 -21.19 8.02
N HIS A 505 2.99 -21.11 7.82
CA HIS A 505 3.65 -19.98 7.18
C HIS A 505 4.32 -20.45 5.89
N GLN A 506 3.73 -20.07 4.76
CA GLN A 506 4.31 -20.32 3.44
C GLN A 506 4.99 -19.03 2.97
N ASP A 507 6.32 -19.00 3.00
CA ASP A 507 7.09 -17.78 2.75
C ASP A 507 8.45 -18.07 2.11
N ILE A 508 9.08 -17.02 1.62
CA ILE A 508 10.41 -17.05 1.00
C ILE A 508 11.51 -17.02 2.06
N VAL A 509 11.32 -16.26 3.15
CA VAL A 509 12.29 -15.98 4.21
C VAL A 509 11.66 -16.16 5.59
N VAL A 510 12.49 -16.22 6.61
CA VAL A 510 11.99 -16.24 8.01
C VAL A 510 11.50 -14.85 8.41
N SER A 511 10.35 -14.80 9.10
CA SER A 511 9.77 -13.61 9.70
C SER A 511 9.52 -13.78 11.20
N SER A 512 9.40 -12.68 11.93
CA SER A 512 9.23 -12.69 13.38
C SER A 512 8.00 -13.46 13.86
N GLN A 513 6.88 -13.44 13.13
CA GLN A 513 5.68 -14.20 13.50
C GLN A 513 5.86 -15.73 13.52
N MET A 514 6.81 -16.25 12.74
CA MET A 514 7.13 -17.67 12.72
C MET A 514 7.79 -18.14 14.02
N LEU A 515 8.42 -17.21 14.75
CA LEU A 515 9.15 -17.46 15.98
C LEU A 515 8.26 -17.43 17.23
N VAL A 516 7.01 -16.98 17.10
CA VAL A 516 6.01 -17.03 18.18
C VAL A 516 5.78 -18.50 18.58
N ASP A 517 5.62 -18.76 19.88
CA ASP A 517 5.42 -20.13 20.38
C ASP A 517 4.16 -20.78 19.80
N PRO A 518 4.22 -22.07 19.45
CA PRO A 518 3.08 -22.77 18.86
C PRO A 518 1.97 -23.01 19.89
N GLY A 519 0.71 -22.87 19.47
CA GLY A 519 -0.43 -23.41 20.20
C GLY A 519 -0.30 -24.93 20.34
N GLU A 520 -0.17 -25.64 19.21
CA GLU A 520 0.21 -27.04 19.10
C GLU A 520 1.40 -27.21 18.16
N ALA A 521 1.32 -26.59 16.95
CA ALA A 521 2.35 -26.69 15.93
C ALA A 521 2.50 -25.41 15.10
N VAL A 522 3.72 -25.17 14.62
CA VAL A 522 4.04 -24.19 13.56
C VAL A 522 4.70 -24.93 12.41
N LEU A 523 4.14 -24.79 11.22
CA LEU A 523 4.62 -25.38 9.98
C LEU A 523 5.18 -24.29 9.06
N LEU A 524 6.43 -24.40 8.64
CA LEU A 524 7.07 -23.54 7.64
C LEU A 524 7.10 -24.27 6.30
N LEU A 525 6.63 -23.60 5.25
CA LEU A 525 6.61 -24.11 3.89
C LEU A 525 7.41 -23.15 2.99
N PRO A 526 8.46 -23.63 2.30
CA PRO A 526 9.27 -22.77 1.43
C PRO A 526 8.54 -22.42 0.15
N ALA A 527 8.43 -21.10 -0.13
CA ALA A 527 7.83 -20.56 -1.35
C ALA A 527 8.90 -20.17 -2.38
N THR A 528 8.54 -20.25 -3.67
CA THR A 528 9.31 -19.65 -4.74
C THR A 528 9.13 -18.14 -4.77
N THR A 529 10.07 -17.41 -5.37
CA THR A 529 9.80 -16.03 -5.78
C THR A 529 8.97 -16.04 -7.06
N ARG A 530 8.29 -14.93 -7.36
CA ARG A 530 7.48 -14.82 -8.59
C ARG A 530 8.26 -15.09 -9.88
N TYR A 531 9.58 -14.81 -9.90
CA TYR A 531 10.42 -15.04 -11.07
C TYR A 531 10.81 -16.52 -11.28
N GLU A 532 10.53 -17.35 -10.30
CA GLU A 532 10.80 -18.79 -10.32
C GLU A 532 9.56 -19.63 -10.66
N VAL A 533 8.40 -18.99 -10.78
CA VAL A 533 7.13 -19.70 -11.05
C VAL A 533 7.13 -20.25 -12.47
N PRO A 534 6.95 -21.58 -12.63
CA PRO A 534 6.89 -22.20 -13.95
C PRO A 534 5.80 -21.59 -14.83
N GLY A 535 6.15 -21.23 -16.07
CA GLY A 535 5.24 -20.59 -17.02
C GLY A 535 4.98 -19.10 -16.75
N GLY A 536 5.64 -18.50 -15.74
CA GLY A 536 5.45 -17.10 -15.39
C GLY A 536 4.05 -16.76 -14.88
N GLY A 537 3.71 -15.49 -14.81
CA GLY A 537 2.39 -15.03 -14.38
C GLY A 537 2.23 -13.52 -14.45
N THR A 538 1.08 -13.04 -14.00
CA THR A 538 0.67 -11.66 -14.18
C THR A 538 0.52 -10.91 -12.86
N GLU A 539 0.61 -9.57 -12.94
CA GLU A 539 0.21 -8.67 -11.86
C GLU A 539 -0.67 -7.54 -12.40
N THR A 540 -1.50 -6.97 -11.55
CA THR A 540 -2.35 -5.83 -11.92
C THR A 540 -1.80 -4.55 -11.29
N THR A 541 -1.43 -3.59 -12.14
CA THR A 541 -0.90 -2.28 -11.71
C THR A 541 -1.99 -1.35 -11.21
N THR A 542 -1.59 -0.23 -10.60
CA THR A 542 -2.51 0.83 -10.15
C THR A 542 -3.40 1.33 -11.29
N GLU A 543 -2.89 1.46 -12.52
CA GLU A 543 -3.68 1.89 -13.69
C GLU A 543 -4.49 0.76 -14.35
N ARG A 544 -4.70 -0.37 -13.65
CA ARG A 544 -5.47 -1.52 -14.14
C ARG A 544 -4.80 -2.29 -15.30
N ARG A 545 -3.51 -2.10 -15.49
CA ARG A 545 -2.74 -2.86 -16.48
C ARG A 545 -2.35 -4.21 -15.89
N VAL A 546 -2.76 -5.28 -16.55
CA VAL A 546 -2.39 -6.66 -16.24
C VAL A 546 -1.15 -6.98 -17.04
N ALA A 547 -0.01 -7.05 -16.38
CA ALA A 547 1.30 -7.18 -17.01
C ALA A 547 1.90 -8.56 -16.78
N PHE A 548 2.43 -9.19 -17.83
CA PHE A 548 3.02 -10.52 -17.77
C PHE A 548 4.51 -10.47 -17.44
N SER A 549 4.90 -11.27 -16.45
CA SER A 549 6.30 -11.54 -16.05
C SER A 549 6.64 -12.99 -16.38
N PRO A 550 7.57 -13.26 -17.28
CA PRO A 550 7.95 -14.63 -17.62
C PRO A 550 8.70 -15.28 -16.46
N GLU A 551 8.76 -16.60 -16.45
CA GLU A 551 9.71 -17.34 -15.65
C GLU A 551 11.14 -16.92 -16.02
N ILE A 552 11.96 -16.61 -15.02
CA ILE A 552 13.34 -16.17 -15.22
C ILE A 552 14.28 -17.33 -14.90
N PRO A 553 15.06 -17.85 -15.87
CA PRO A 553 16.04 -18.90 -15.62
C PRO A 553 17.09 -18.46 -14.61
N GLY A 554 17.21 -19.24 -13.52
CA GLY A 554 18.12 -18.95 -12.42
C GLY A 554 18.15 -20.11 -11.41
N PRO A 555 18.85 -19.92 -10.27
CA PRO A 555 18.89 -20.94 -9.22
C PRO A 555 17.51 -21.15 -8.62
N ARG A 556 17.26 -22.37 -8.18
CA ARG A 556 16.12 -22.73 -7.35
C ARG A 556 16.60 -23.05 -5.94
N ILE A 557 15.83 -22.71 -4.93
CA ILE A 557 16.22 -22.88 -3.53
C ILE A 557 15.57 -24.14 -2.97
N GLY A 558 16.41 -25.14 -2.68
CA GLY A 558 15.98 -26.38 -2.02
C GLY A 558 14.76 -27.04 -2.69
N GLU A 559 13.73 -27.25 -1.90
CA GLU A 559 12.45 -27.84 -2.32
C GLU A 559 11.31 -26.81 -2.39
N ALA A 560 11.62 -25.51 -2.55
CA ALA A 560 10.61 -24.45 -2.62
C ALA A 560 9.61 -24.73 -3.77
N ARG A 561 8.31 -24.55 -3.47
CA ARG A 561 7.20 -24.74 -4.43
C ARG A 561 6.39 -23.47 -4.58
N THR A 562 5.72 -23.34 -5.72
CA THR A 562 4.76 -22.24 -5.91
C THR A 562 3.56 -22.41 -4.99
N GLU A 563 3.03 -21.31 -4.52
CA GLU A 563 1.94 -21.34 -3.53
C GLU A 563 0.70 -22.00 -4.10
N TRP A 564 0.33 -21.73 -5.36
CA TRP A 564 -0.84 -22.34 -5.98
C TRP A 564 -0.72 -23.86 -6.13
N GLU A 565 0.48 -24.39 -6.43
CA GLU A 565 0.72 -25.85 -6.47
C GLU A 565 0.52 -26.50 -5.12
N VAL A 566 1.02 -25.84 -4.05
CA VAL A 566 0.85 -26.34 -2.68
C VAL A 566 -0.63 -26.43 -2.30
N PHE A 567 -1.42 -25.42 -2.66
CA PHE A 567 -2.86 -25.42 -2.38
C PHE A 567 -3.63 -26.50 -3.19
N THR A 568 -3.28 -26.71 -4.45
CA THR A 568 -3.89 -27.81 -5.23
C THR A 568 -3.51 -29.19 -4.68
N GLN A 569 -2.28 -29.37 -4.20
CA GLN A 569 -1.85 -30.60 -3.53
C GLN A 569 -2.53 -30.76 -2.16
N LEU A 570 -2.77 -29.67 -1.43
CA LEU A 570 -3.55 -29.70 -0.19
C LEU A 570 -4.97 -30.19 -0.44
N ALA A 571 -5.62 -29.76 -1.52
CA ALA A 571 -6.95 -30.24 -1.89
C ALA A 571 -6.98 -31.74 -2.13
N GLN A 572 -5.92 -32.33 -2.71
CA GLN A 572 -5.78 -33.78 -2.86
C GLN A 572 -5.74 -34.52 -1.53
N VAL A 573 -5.12 -33.93 -0.50
CA VAL A 573 -5.07 -34.54 0.84
C VAL A 573 -6.40 -34.40 1.56
N VAL A 574 -7.07 -33.25 1.40
CA VAL A 574 -8.34 -32.97 2.10
C VAL A 574 -9.50 -33.72 1.47
N ASP A 575 -9.67 -33.68 0.16
CA ASP A 575 -10.74 -34.36 -0.57
C ASP A 575 -10.25 -34.88 -1.93
N PRO A 576 -9.61 -36.04 -1.96
CA PRO A 576 -9.05 -36.61 -3.18
C PRO A 576 -10.09 -36.92 -4.26
N THR A 577 -11.36 -37.10 -3.89
CA THR A 577 -12.41 -37.44 -4.85
C THR A 577 -12.82 -36.24 -5.70
N ARG A 578 -12.82 -35.03 -5.13
CA ARG A 578 -13.23 -33.80 -5.78
C ARG A 578 -12.07 -32.85 -6.12
N ALA A 579 -10.83 -33.16 -5.71
CA ALA A 579 -9.66 -32.29 -5.91
C ALA A 579 -9.39 -31.96 -7.39
N HIS A 580 -9.86 -32.79 -8.32
CA HIS A 580 -9.76 -32.50 -9.75
C HIS A 580 -10.48 -31.20 -10.17
N LEU A 581 -11.46 -30.72 -9.40
CA LEU A 581 -12.20 -29.48 -9.66
C LEU A 581 -11.34 -28.22 -9.41
N VAL A 582 -10.26 -28.35 -8.67
CA VAL A 582 -9.32 -27.26 -8.34
C VAL A 582 -7.90 -27.53 -8.83
N ALA A 583 -7.71 -28.55 -9.66
CA ALA A 583 -6.43 -28.89 -10.27
C ALA A 583 -6.17 -28.07 -11.53
N PHE A 584 -4.91 -27.68 -11.74
CA PHE A 584 -4.47 -26.95 -12.93
C PHE A 584 -3.27 -27.67 -13.58
N PRO A 585 -3.49 -28.82 -14.25
CA PRO A 585 -2.39 -29.57 -14.90
C PRO A 585 -1.68 -28.80 -16.00
N GLY A 586 -2.34 -27.82 -16.62
CA GLY A 586 -1.76 -26.89 -17.60
C GLY A 586 -1.01 -25.70 -16.98
N GLY A 587 -0.82 -25.68 -15.67
CA GLY A 587 -0.08 -24.65 -14.95
C GLY A 587 -0.73 -23.27 -15.01
N THR A 588 0.10 -22.22 -14.93
CA THR A 588 -0.37 -20.82 -14.89
C THR A 588 -1.10 -20.41 -16.17
N GLN A 589 -0.84 -21.03 -17.31
CA GLN A 589 -1.59 -20.78 -18.55
C GLN A 589 -3.05 -21.19 -18.41
N GLN A 590 -3.32 -22.39 -17.91
CA GLN A 590 -4.69 -22.85 -17.66
C GLN A 590 -5.42 -21.98 -16.64
N ILE A 591 -4.68 -21.51 -15.61
CA ILE A 591 -5.26 -20.57 -14.64
C ILE A 591 -5.68 -19.28 -15.33
N ARG A 592 -4.85 -18.70 -16.22
CA ARG A 592 -5.21 -17.50 -17.01
C ARG A 592 -6.43 -17.72 -17.90
N GLU A 593 -6.53 -18.87 -18.53
CA GLU A 593 -7.69 -19.24 -19.34
C GLU A 593 -8.97 -19.32 -18.50
N GLU A 594 -8.89 -19.82 -17.29
CA GLU A 594 -10.02 -19.83 -16.36
C GLU A 594 -10.34 -18.42 -15.85
N ILE A 595 -9.35 -17.61 -15.51
CA ILE A 595 -9.55 -16.20 -15.12
C ILE A 595 -10.29 -15.43 -16.20
N ALA A 596 -9.86 -15.54 -17.47
CA ALA A 596 -10.51 -14.86 -18.59
C ALA A 596 -12.01 -15.21 -18.72
N ARG A 597 -12.37 -16.47 -18.42
CA ARG A 597 -13.76 -16.94 -18.46
C ARG A 597 -14.58 -16.49 -17.25
N ILE A 598 -13.97 -16.47 -16.04
CA ILE A 598 -14.69 -16.18 -14.78
C ILE A 598 -14.71 -14.69 -14.47
N VAL A 599 -13.71 -13.94 -14.90
CA VAL A 599 -13.57 -12.49 -14.67
C VAL A 599 -13.55 -11.77 -16.02
N PRO A 600 -14.71 -11.40 -16.57
CA PRO A 600 -14.80 -10.84 -17.93
C PRO A 600 -13.95 -9.59 -18.17
N SER A 601 -13.72 -8.76 -17.13
CA SER A 601 -12.82 -7.60 -17.24
C SER A 601 -11.36 -7.97 -17.51
N TYR A 602 -10.96 -9.22 -17.26
CA TYR A 602 -9.62 -9.76 -17.51
C TYR A 602 -9.50 -10.54 -18.82
N ALA A 603 -10.54 -10.53 -19.68
CA ALA A 603 -10.46 -11.17 -20.99
C ALA A 603 -9.23 -10.67 -21.76
N GLY A 604 -8.46 -11.59 -22.33
CA GLY A 604 -7.17 -11.33 -22.96
C GLY A 604 -5.95 -11.69 -22.08
N ILE A 605 -6.13 -11.93 -20.77
CA ILE A 605 -5.03 -12.36 -19.88
C ILE A 605 -4.42 -13.70 -20.36
N GLU A 606 -5.21 -14.56 -20.97
CA GLU A 606 -4.82 -15.86 -21.53
C GLU A 606 -3.86 -15.74 -22.72
N THR A 607 -3.84 -14.58 -23.38
CA THR A 607 -2.97 -14.32 -24.53
C THR A 607 -1.57 -13.85 -24.15
N LEU A 608 -1.36 -13.45 -22.90
CA LEU A 608 -0.09 -12.88 -22.41
C LEU A 608 0.95 -13.99 -22.24
N LYS A 609 2.10 -13.90 -22.93
CA LYS A 609 3.14 -14.95 -22.98
C LYS A 609 4.57 -14.42 -22.85
N GLU A 610 4.82 -13.17 -23.22
CA GLU A 610 6.15 -12.61 -23.30
C GLU A 610 6.35 -11.45 -22.33
N SER A 611 7.59 -11.16 -22.00
CA SER A 611 7.94 -10.00 -21.18
C SER A 611 7.49 -8.70 -21.82
N GLY A 612 6.65 -7.96 -21.14
CA GLY A 612 6.09 -6.70 -21.64
C GLY A 612 4.70 -6.82 -22.23
N ASP A 613 4.18 -8.03 -22.43
CA ASP A 613 2.78 -8.22 -22.78
C ASP A 613 1.89 -7.69 -21.67
N ALA A 614 0.83 -6.99 -22.05
CA ALA A 614 -0.13 -6.46 -21.09
C ALA A 614 -1.48 -6.17 -21.73
N ILE A 615 -2.53 -6.30 -20.94
CA ILE A 615 -3.85 -5.73 -21.23
C ILE A 615 -4.17 -4.65 -20.19
N GLN A 616 -5.06 -3.73 -20.52
CA GLN A 616 -5.57 -2.74 -19.55
C GLN A 616 -7.09 -2.85 -19.50
N TRP A 617 -7.60 -3.48 -18.44
CA TRP A 617 -9.04 -3.68 -18.34
C TRP A 617 -9.78 -2.35 -18.16
N GLY A 618 -10.92 -2.24 -18.84
CA GLY A 618 -11.71 -1.00 -18.89
C GLY A 618 -11.06 0.14 -19.71
N GLY A 619 -10.00 -0.14 -20.50
CA GLY A 619 -9.35 0.84 -21.36
C GLY A 619 -8.44 1.81 -20.61
N GLU A 620 -8.01 2.90 -21.25
CA GLU A 620 -7.16 3.92 -20.62
C GLU A 620 -7.88 4.64 -19.47
N ARG A 621 -9.17 4.88 -19.60
CA ARG A 621 -9.98 5.61 -18.61
C ARG A 621 -11.24 4.82 -18.26
N LEU A 622 -11.53 4.73 -16.96
CA LEU A 622 -12.87 4.34 -16.52
C LEU A 622 -13.80 5.55 -16.54
N CYS A 623 -15.09 5.29 -16.63
CA CYS A 623 -16.13 6.31 -16.75
C CYS A 623 -15.92 7.25 -17.94
N GLU A 624 -15.29 6.79 -19.03
CA GLU A 624 -15.05 7.62 -20.22
C GLU A 624 -16.36 8.18 -20.75
N GLY A 625 -16.36 9.47 -21.14
CA GLY A 625 -17.58 10.17 -21.50
C GLY A 625 -18.57 10.38 -20.34
N GLN A 626 -18.11 10.21 -19.09
CA GLN A 626 -18.92 10.35 -17.88
C GLN A 626 -20.08 9.34 -17.82
N VAL A 627 -19.80 8.08 -18.23
CA VAL A 627 -20.70 6.94 -18.10
C VAL A 627 -20.29 6.12 -16.87
N PHE A 628 -21.20 5.94 -15.92
CA PHE A 628 -20.93 5.31 -14.63
C PHE A 628 -21.51 3.90 -14.56
N ALA A 629 -20.78 2.99 -13.87
CA ALA A 629 -21.23 1.60 -13.65
C ALA A 629 -22.08 1.44 -12.39
N THR A 630 -22.76 2.50 -11.98
CA THR A 630 -23.74 2.52 -10.90
C THR A 630 -25.12 2.02 -11.40
N PRO A 631 -26.03 1.58 -10.53
CA PRO A 631 -27.33 1.04 -10.95
C PRO A 631 -28.20 2.02 -11.75
N ASP A 632 -28.08 3.31 -11.49
CA ASP A 632 -28.81 4.39 -12.17
C ASP A 632 -27.98 5.11 -13.26
N GLY A 633 -26.73 4.67 -13.49
CA GLY A 633 -25.84 5.25 -14.48
C GLY A 633 -25.28 6.64 -14.10
N LYS A 634 -25.45 7.09 -12.86
CA LYS A 634 -24.97 8.38 -12.35
C LYS A 634 -23.83 8.24 -11.37
N ALA A 635 -23.01 9.30 -11.25
CA ALA A 635 -22.06 9.42 -10.13
C ALA A 635 -22.82 9.82 -8.86
N HIS A 636 -22.37 9.33 -7.70
CA HIS A 636 -23.02 9.59 -6.42
C HIS A 636 -22.13 10.37 -5.47
N PHE A 637 -22.61 11.52 -5.03
CA PHE A 637 -22.02 12.22 -3.89
C PHE A 637 -22.39 11.49 -2.60
N ALA A 638 -21.43 11.35 -1.70
CA ALA A 638 -21.66 10.80 -0.37
C ALA A 638 -21.76 11.94 0.66
N THR A 639 -22.77 11.90 1.52
CA THR A 639 -22.87 12.84 2.64
C THR A 639 -21.91 12.42 3.74
N VAL A 640 -20.71 13.04 3.77
CA VAL A 640 -19.69 12.83 4.80
C VAL A 640 -19.34 14.14 5.47
N LEU A 641 -19.22 14.11 6.80
CA LEU A 641 -18.91 15.27 7.64
C LEU A 641 -17.74 14.94 8.57
N PRO A 642 -16.89 15.93 8.90
CA PRO A 642 -15.78 15.70 9.80
C PRO A 642 -16.27 15.41 11.22
N ILE A 643 -15.56 14.48 11.89
CA ILE A 643 -15.77 14.20 13.31
C ILE A 643 -14.99 15.23 14.13
N GLU A 644 -15.62 15.83 15.11
CA GLU A 644 -14.93 16.70 16.06
C GLU A 644 -14.00 15.85 16.95
N ALA A 645 -12.71 16.10 16.86
CA ALA A 645 -11.72 15.50 17.73
C ALA A 645 -10.98 16.60 18.50
N THR A 646 -11.04 16.55 19.80
CA THR A 646 -10.29 17.46 20.66
C THR A 646 -9.01 16.78 21.12
N LEU A 647 -7.87 17.36 20.77
CA LEU A 647 -6.59 16.90 21.27
C LEU A 647 -6.44 17.31 22.73
N PRO A 648 -6.24 16.38 23.69
CA PRO A 648 -6.04 16.74 25.08
C PRO A 648 -4.79 17.62 25.26
N ALA A 649 -4.84 18.54 26.24
CA ALA A 649 -3.73 19.44 26.52
C ALA A 649 -2.41 18.68 26.74
N GLY A 650 -1.34 19.15 26.13
CA GLY A 650 -0.01 18.54 26.24
C GLY A 650 0.21 17.29 25.36
N LYS A 651 -0.81 16.71 24.77
CA LYS A 651 -0.71 15.55 23.88
C LYS A 651 -0.43 15.98 22.43
N LEU A 652 -0.04 15.00 21.63
CA LEU A 652 0.25 15.14 20.19
C LEU A 652 -0.45 14.03 19.41
N ASN A 653 -0.87 14.34 18.18
CA ASN A 653 -1.40 13.34 17.25
C ASN A 653 -0.23 12.63 16.56
N LEU A 654 -0.09 11.34 16.80
CA LEU A 654 0.88 10.48 16.11
C LEU A 654 0.24 9.87 14.87
N SER A 655 0.91 9.96 13.75
CA SER A 655 0.64 9.11 12.57
C SER A 655 1.84 8.24 12.24
N THR A 656 1.58 7.01 11.78
CA THR A 656 2.65 6.17 11.27
C THR A 656 3.05 6.60 9.86
N ARG A 657 4.33 6.42 9.51
CA ARG A 657 4.84 6.71 8.18
C ARG A 657 5.62 5.55 7.58
N ARG A 658 5.68 5.48 6.26
CA ARG A 658 6.59 4.58 5.54
C ARG A 658 7.79 5.39 5.04
N GLY A 659 9.00 4.96 5.41
CA GLY A 659 10.24 5.47 4.82
C GLY A 659 10.58 4.73 3.52
N LYS A 660 11.38 5.32 2.65
CA LYS A 660 11.85 4.67 1.40
C LYS A 660 12.60 3.36 1.69
N GLN A 661 13.27 3.30 2.80
CA GLN A 661 14.03 2.14 3.28
C GLN A 661 13.18 1.11 4.04
N PHE A 662 11.94 1.42 4.39
CA PHE A 662 11.10 0.61 5.28
C PHE A 662 9.91 -0.04 4.57
N ASN A 663 9.96 -0.21 3.26
CA ASN A 663 8.94 -1.04 2.67
C ASN A 663 9.19 -2.52 3.06
N SER A 664 8.16 -3.35 2.98
CA SER A 664 8.21 -4.74 3.46
C SER A 664 9.34 -5.61 2.88
N MET A 665 10.08 -5.12 1.89
CA MET A 665 11.18 -5.86 1.25
C MET A 665 12.54 -5.16 1.34
N VAL A 666 12.58 -3.87 1.68
CA VAL A 666 13.82 -3.10 1.83
C VAL A 666 13.93 -2.65 3.27
N TRP A 667 14.81 -3.27 4.03
CA TRP A 667 15.02 -2.98 5.43
C TRP A 667 16.37 -2.28 5.62
N ARG A 668 16.34 -0.95 5.70
CA ARG A 668 17.53 -0.14 5.94
C ARG A 668 17.33 0.72 7.17
N GLU A 669 18.41 1.11 7.81
CA GLU A 669 18.37 1.86 9.07
C GLU A 669 18.00 3.33 8.88
N LYS A 670 18.29 3.91 7.71
CA LYS A 670 18.17 5.34 7.50
C LYS A 670 17.35 5.69 6.28
N ASP A 671 16.39 6.61 6.44
CA ASP A 671 15.64 7.19 5.32
C ASP A 671 16.55 8.15 4.53
N PRO A 672 16.84 7.84 3.25
CA PRO A 672 17.74 8.66 2.45
C PRO A 672 17.15 10.04 2.11
N LEU A 673 15.83 10.24 2.22
CA LEU A 673 15.18 11.50 1.85
C LEU A 673 15.16 12.52 3.00
N ASN A 674 14.95 12.08 4.24
CA ASN A 674 14.92 12.99 5.39
C ASN A 674 16.00 12.75 6.44
N GLY A 675 16.78 11.67 6.27
CA GLY A 675 17.88 11.32 7.18
C GLY A 675 17.44 10.70 8.50
N ALA A 676 16.15 10.45 8.71
CA ALA A 676 15.66 9.82 9.93
C ALA A 676 16.08 8.36 10.04
N VAL A 677 16.34 7.89 11.24
CA VAL A 677 16.50 6.48 11.57
C VAL A 677 15.17 5.90 12.03
N ARG A 678 15.12 4.57 12.16
CA ARG A 678 13.86 3.85 12.45
C ARG A 678 13.21 4.26 13.77
N SER A 679 14.03 4.58 14.79
CA SER A 679 13.58 5.02 16.10
C SER A 679 13.29 6.52 16.21
N ASP A 680 13.40 7.30 15.13
CA ASP A 680 13.15 8.74 15.21
C ASP A 680 11.65 9.06 15.22
N ILE A 681 11.27 10.04 16.06
CA ILE A 681 9.98 10.70 16.03
C ILE A 681 10.13 12.10 15.43
N LEU A 682 9.42 12.34 14.31
CA LEU A 682 9.41 13.62 13.62
C LEU A 682 8.44 14.57 14.33
N ILE A 683 8.93 15.75 14.70
CA ILE A 683 8.18 16.78 15.45
C ILE A 683 8.45 18.17 14.88
N SER A 684 7.49 19.09 15.01
CA SER A 684 7.69 20.48 14.64
C SER A 684 8.72 21.19 15.53
N ALA A 685 9.43 22.18 14.97
CA ALA A 685 10.35 23.00 15.77
C ALA A 685 9.62 23.72 16.92
N ALA A 686 8.38 24.14 16.71
CA ALA A 686 7.57 24.82 17.72
C ALA A 686 7.21 23.87 18.87
N ASP A 687 6.75 22.65 18.55
CA ASP A 687 6.39 21.66 19.57
C ASP A 687 7.60 21.15 20.35
N ALA A 688 8.74 20.97 19.69
CA ALA A 688 9.99 20.57 20.33
C ALA A 688 10.45 21.66 21.32
N ALA A 689 10.49 22.91 20.87
CA ALA A 689 10.89 24.04 21.72
C ALA A 689 9.94 24.25 22.91
N ALA A 690 8.62 24.16 22.70
CA ALA A 690 7.62 24.29 23.75
C ALA A 690 7.73 23.21 24.84
N ARG A 691 8.36 22.08 24.54
CA ARG A 691 8.60 20.95 25.45
C ARG A 691 10.04 20.84 25.93
N GLY A 692 10.92 21.79 25.54
CA GLY A 692 12.33 21.79 25.90
C GLY A 692 13.18 20.71 25.22
N PHE A 693 12.71 20.12 24.10
CA PHE A 693 13.46 19.12 23.37
C PHE A 693 14.34 19.73 22.29
N VAL A 694 15.52 19.16 22.10
CA VAL A 694 16.44 19.45 20.99
C VAL A 694 16.50 18.30 20.00
N ASP A 695 16.94 18.55 18.77
CA ASP A 695 17.13 17.49 17.77
C ASP A 695 18.11 16.43 18.27
N GLY A 696 17.74 15.16 18.17
CA GLY A 696 18.51 14.01 18.69
C GLY A 696 18.26 13.67 20.16
N ALA A 697 17.48 14.45 20.93
CA ALA A 697 17.16 14.14 22.32
C ALA A 697 16.44 12.79 22.43
N ALA A 698 16.85 11.95 23.39
CA ALA A 698 16.17 10.70 23.69
C ALA A 698 14.87 10.96 24.49
N VAL A 699 13.79 10.30 24.07
CA VAL A 699 12.46 10.43 24.67
C VAL A 699 11.77 9.08 24.75
N ARG A 700 10.83 8.96 25.69
CA ARG A 700 9.81 7.90 25.71
C ARG A 700 8.54 8.46 25.08
N VAL A 701 7.97 7.73 24.13
CA VAL A 701 6.68 8.04 23.49
C VAL A 701 5.65 7.11 24.08
N ARG A 702 4.61 7.65 24.71
CA ARG A 702 3.58 6.88 25.38
C ARG A 702 2.21 7.18 24.80
N SER A 703 1.46 6.14 24.53
CA SER A 703 0.02 6.19 24.21
C SER A 703 -0.81 5.50 25.30
N ALA A 704 -2.10 5.34 25.08
CA ALA A 704 -2.95 4.49 25.93
C ALA A 704 -2.63 3.00 25.76
N THR A 705 -2.07 2.58 24.62
CA THR A 705 -1.78 1.19 24.28
C THR A 705 -0.41 0.74 24.78
N GLY A 706 0.61 1.59 24.66
CA GLY A 706 1.96 1.21 25.05
C GLY A 706 2.96 2.36 25.04
N GLU A 707 4.24 1.99 25.19
CA GLU A 707 5.35 2.94 25.24
C GLU A 707 6.53 2.43 24.38
N VAL A 708 7.20 3.35 23.68
CA VAL A 708 8.41 3.07 22.92
C VAL A 708 9.49 4.13 23.17
N GLN A 709 10.75 3.72 23.04
CA GLN A 709 11.89 4.66 23.06
C GLN A 709 12.10 5.26 21.67
N ALA A 710 12.36 6.56 21.63
CA ALA A 710 12.59 7.28 20.38
C ALA A 710 13.61 8.41 20.54
N HIS A 711 14.02 8.99 19.40
CA HIS A 711 14.84 10.20 19.37
C HIS A 711 14.10 11.31 18.63
N ILE A 712 14.15 12.50 19.15
CA ILE A 712 13.56 13.68 18.54
C ILE A 712 14.22 13.97 17.19
N LYS A 713 13.41 14.12 16.17
CA LYS A 713 13.84 14.59 14.85
C LYS A 713 13.02 15.81 14.46
N VAL A 714 13.64 16.99 14.55
CA VAL A 714 12.96 18.24 14.16
C VAL A 714 12.75 18.25 12.66
N ALA A 715 11.51 18.47 12.22
CA ALA A 715 11.07 18.37 10.83
C ALA A 715 9.98 19.40 10.50
N PRO A 716 9.79 19.77 9.22
CA PRO A 716 8.75 20.70 8.81
C PRO A 716 7.36 20.03 8.79
N ILE A 717 6.96 19.53 9.93
CA ILE A 717 5.64 18.96 10.19
C ILE A 717 4.75 19.98 10.88
N ARG A 718 3.44 19.88 10.71
CA ARG A 718 2.46 20.73 11.37
C ARG A 718 2.56 20.58 12.89
N ALA A 719 2.46 21.72 13.61
CA ALA A 719 2.38 21.71 15.06
C ALA A 719 1.16 20.91 15.57
N GLY A 720 1.33 20.20 16.69
CA GLY A 720 0.34 19.26 17.23
C GLY A 720 0.38 17.86 16.59
N SER A 721 1.14 17.67 15.51
CA SER A 721 1.31 16.38 14.81
C SER A 721 2.74 15.87 14.94
N VAL A 722 2.88 14.56 15.11
CA VAL A 722 4.17 13.86 15.09
C VAL A 722 4.08 12.62 14.21
N GLN A 723 5.22 12.15 13.70
CA GLN A 723 5.28 10.93 12.90
C GLN A 723 6.39 10.00 13.37
N MET A 724 6.08 8.72 13.42
CA MET A 724 7.07 7.65 13.62
C MET A 724 7.01 6.63 12.49
N HIS A 725 8.11 5.91 12.30
CA HIS A 725 8.16 4.89 11.26
C HIS A 725 7.33 3.65 11.64
N PHE A 726 6.74 3.06 10.62
CA PHE A 726 6.10 1.75 10.68
C PHE A 726 7.16 0.66 10.37
N PRO A 727 7.23 -0.45 11.11
CA PRO A 727 6.31 -0.90 12.16
C PRO A 727 6.70 -0.45 13.59
N GLU A 728 7.76 0.33 13.79
CA GLU A 728 8.29 0.70 15.10
C GLU A 728 7.27 1.43 15.98
N ALA A 729 6.32 2.14 15.37
CA ALA A 729 5.25 2.82 16.10
C ALA A 729 4.06 1.90 16.46
N ASN A 730 3.99 0.67 15.93
CA ASN A 730 2.83 -0.21 16.14
C ASN A 730 2.53 -0.53 17.62
N PRO A 731 3.50 -0.60 18.55
CA PRO A 731 3.19 -0.75 19.98
C PRO A 731 2.38 0.40 20.59
N LEU A 732 2.37 1.56 19.94
CA LEU A 732 1.59 2.74 20.37
C LEU A 732 0.16 2.74 19.83
N ILE A 733 -0.16 1.89 18.88
CA ILE A 733 -1.41 1.92 18.12
C ILE A 733 -2.38 0.89 18.68
N ASP A 734 -3.62 1.31 18.89
CA ASP A 734 -4.70 0.43 19.33
C ASP A 734 -5.18 -0.47 18.19
N GLY A 735 -5.21 -1.77 18.41
CA GLY A 735 -5.70 -2.76 17.44
C GLY A 735 -7.24 -2.82 17.30
N VAL A 736 -7.98 -2.17 18.19
CA VAL A 736 -9.46 -2.22 18.23
C VAL A 736 -10.09 -1.17 17.34
N HIS A 737 -9.52 0.04 17.30
CA HIS A 737 -10.05 1.14 16.47
C HIS A 737 -9.81 0.86 14.98
N ARG A 738 -10.91 0.83 14.22
CA ARG A 738 -10.90 0.48 12.79
C ARG A 738 -11.95 1.28 12.04
N ASP A 739 -11.72 1.49 10.77
CA ASP A 739 -12.75 1.96 9.86
C ASP A 739 -13.94 0.97 9.85
N PRO A 740 -15.17 1.42 10.16
CA PRO A 740 -16.31 0.51 10.34
C PRO A 740 -16.75 -0.17 9.04
N ILE A 741 -16.45 0.42 7.89
CA ILE A 741 -16.86 -0.08 6.57
C ILE A 741 -15.84 -1.06 6.01
N SER A 742 -14.58 -0.69 6.04
CA SER A 742 -13.50 -1.44 5.40
C SER A 742 -12.76 -2.39 6.35
N HIS A 743 -12.89 -2.19 7.67
CA HIS A 743 -12.16 -2.85 8.74
C HIS A 743 -10.64 -2.55 8.76
N VAL A 744 -10.19 -1.52 8.04
CA VAL A 744 -8.79 -1.09 8.12
C VAL A 744 -8.49 -0.57 9.52
N PRO A 745 -7.41 -1.01 10.19
CA PRO A 745 -7.01 -0.44 11.47
C PRO A 745 -6.67 1.04 11.36
N ASP A 746 -6.96 1.80 12.39
CA ASP A 746 -6.45 3.15 12.55
C ASP A 746 -4.97 3.07 12.95
N TYR A 747 -4.07 3.54 12.11
CA TYR A 747 -2.63 3.56 12.37
C TYR A 747 -2.17 4.88 12.99
N ASN A 748 -3.03 5.49 13.78
CA ASN A 748 -2.81 6.75 14.47
C ASN A 748 -3.00 6.57 15.99
N ALA A 749 -2.41 7.46 16.78
CA ALA A 749 -2.56 7.46 18.23
C ALA A 749 -2.43 8.87 18.81
N ILE A 750 -3.00 9.09 19.98
CA ILE A 750 -2.72 10.25 20.81
C ILE A 750 -1.56 9.89 21.75
N VAL A 751 -0.49 10.66 21.70
CA VAL A 751 0.73 10.37 22.45
C VAL A 751 1.20 11.55 23.30
N GLU A 752 2.00 11.23 24.32
CA GLU A 752 2.82 12.19 25.04
C GLU A 752 4.31 11.87 24.87
N LEU A 753 5.14 12.89 24.96
CA LEU A 753 6.59 12.76 24.92
C LEU A 753 7.14 13.03 26.33
N ILE A 754 7.91 12.09 26.84
CA ILE A 754 8.48 12.10 28.17
C ILE A 754 10.00 12.07 28.00
N PRO A 755 10.79 12.97 28.68
CA PRO A 755 12.25 12.86 28.67
C PRO A 755 12.71 11.45 29.08
N ALA A 756 13.74 10.91 28.43
CA ALA A 756 14.21 9.55 28.73
C ALA A 756 14.68 9.40 30.19
N ASP A 757 15.25 10.47 30.76
CA ASP A 757 15.80 10.49 32.12
C ASP A 757 14.74 10.79 33.21
N ALA A 758 13.49 11.07 32.85
CA ALA A 758 12.42 11.26 33.81
C ALA A 758 12.05 9.91 34.44
N THR A 759 12.34 9.74 35.70
CA THR A 759 11.87 8.60 36.53
C THR A 759 10.33 8.57 36.50
N ALA A 760 9.77 7.37 36.34
CA ALA A 760 8.32 7.14 36.24
C ALA A 760 7.58 7.48 37.52
#